data_798936a8d5a8b2287902454341bc138f
#
_entry.id   798936a8d5a8b2287902454341bc138f
#
_cell.length_a   1.000
_cell.length_b   1.000
_cell.length_c   1.000
_cell.angle_alpha   90.00
_cell.angle_beta   90.00
_cell.angle_gamma   90.00
#
_symmetry.space_group_name_H-M   'P 1'
#
loop_
_entity.id
_entity.type
_entity.pdbx_description
1 polymer ?
#
loop_
_entity_poly.entity_id
_entity_poly.type
_entity_poly.pdbx_seq_one_letter_code
_entity_poly.pdbx_strand_id
1 'polypeptide(L)'
;MTNIQFIAKSVQAPAAGIQNTVKLLEEDCTIPFISRYRKDTTGNLDETVIEQIAKLQKEYDTLIKRKEAVLKSIEEQKALTPDLKKKIEDSFDLQEIEDFYLPYKKKKKTKADVAREFGLEPLAKLIMSESDADFDFISTQYLNENVINEEAAIQGARDIVAEWINENIYVRKQLRRLFQRKATIATKVVKKKAEEEGAQKFSQYFDWEEPLTKAPAHRLLAMLRAENEGFIKMKIDVDIDDAYDVIDEIIIKKQNNSTSHLQLAIEDSYKRLLNPAIGNETLQEAKAKADANSIQVFANNLGQLLLAPPLGEKRILAIDPGFRSGCKVVCLDEKGDLLYNETIYPHAPQNEETMAIKKIRSMVNAYQIDAISIGNGTASRETEFFIKKIAFDKPIQVFVVSEAGASVYSASKTAREEFPNYDVTVRGSVSIGRRLSDPLAELVKIDPKAIGVGQYQHDVDQAKLKEELDSTVIRCVNSVGININTASKHLLSYVSGIGEKLAENIVQYRSENGPFEDRKQLKKVPRLGDKAYQQGAAFIRITNAKNPLDNSAVHPEAYPVVEKMAKDLNLSLNELIANKEKTALIKPEKYVTPEIGLLTLKDIIKELEKPGLDPRKSAKVFEFDANVKSIKDLKTGMILPGIVNNITNFGCFVDIGIKESGLVHISQLKAGFVSDVNEVVKLHQHVDVKVTEVDEDRKRIQLTMVL
;
A
#
# COMPACT_ATOMS: atom_id res chain seq x y z
N MET A 1 5.23 -3.50 -30.34
CA MET A 1 6.14 -3.29 -29.18
C MET A 1 6.19 -4.59 -28.37
N THR A 2 7.38 -5.06 -28.00
CA THR A 2 7.55 -6.27 -27.18
C THR A 2 7.29 -5.96 -25.70
N ASN A 3 7.08 -7.00 -24.87
CA ASN A 3 6.97 -6.88 -23.42
C ASN A 3 8.15 -6.07 -22.83
N ILE A 4 9.37 -6.41 -23.18
CA ILE A 4 10.57 -5.72 -22.68
C ILE A 4 10.58 -4.23 -23.07
N GLN A 5 10.19 -3.89 -24.30
CA GLN A 5 10.08 -2.50 -24.76
C GLN A 5 8.99 -1.73 -23.99
N PHE A 6 7.89 -2.39 -23.65
CA PHE A 6 6.80 -1.80 -22.86
C PHE A 6 7.29 -1.47 -21.45
N ILE A 7 7.94 -2.42 -20.79
CA ILE A 7 8.48 -2.25 -19.44
C ILE A 7 9.57 -1.16 -19.42
N ALA A 8 10.48 -1.17 -20.40
CA ALA A 8 11.59 -0.21 -20.48
C ALA A 8 11.17 1.25 -20.66
N LYS A 9 9.92 1.53 -21.05
CA LYS A 9 9.39 2.91 -21.09
C LYS A 9 9.16 3.50 -19.71
N SER A 10 8.86 2.67 -18.73
CA SER A 10 8.46 3.09 -17.38
C SER A 10 9.53 2.80 -16.32
N VAL A 11 10.47 1.90 -16.61
CA VAL A 11 11.53 1.49 -15.69
C VAL A 11 12.88 1.99 -16.20
N GLN A 12 13.58 2.75 -15.34
CA GLN A 12 14.96 3.20 -15.62
C GLN A 12 15.96 2.10 -15.28
N ALA A 13 16.03 1.08 -16.15
CA ALA A 13 16.96 -0.04 -15.97
C ALA A 13 17.52 -0.49 -17.34
N PRO A 14 18.72 -1.11 -17.37
CA PRO A 14 19.28 -1.68 -18.61
C PRO A 14 18.36 -2.74 -19.21
N ALA A 15 18.16 -2.73 -20.51
CA ALA A 15 17.27 -3.68 -21.19
C ALA A 15 17.61 -5.15 -20.89
N ALA A 16 18.90 -5.49 -20.81
CA ALA A 16 19.35 -6.83 -20.42
C ALA A 16 18.92 -7.20 -18.99
N GLY A 17 18.98 -6.25 -18.05
CA GLY A 17 18.50 -6.46 -16.66
C GLY A 17 17.00 -6.72 -16.60
N ILE A 18 16.21 -5.94 -17.38
CA ILE A 18 14.76 -6.14 -17.50
C ILE A 18 14.48 -7.54 -18.09
N GLN A 19 15.14 -7.90 -19.20
CA GLN A 19 14.94 -9.19 -19.85
C GLN A 19 15.25 -10.37 -18.93
N ASN A 20 16.38 -10.31 -18.22
CA ASN A 20 16.78 -11.36 -17.30
C ASN A 20 15.81 -11.44 -16.09
N THR A 21 15.32 -10.30 -15.61
CA THR A 21 14.32 -10.26 -14.53
C THR A 21 13.01 -10.91 -14.97
N VAL A 22 12.50 -10.56 -16.15
CA VAL A 22 11.28 -11.17 -16.73
C VAL A 22 11.45 -12.68 -16.84
N LYS A 23 12.59 -13.16 -17.35
CA LYS A 23 12.87 -14.59 -17.44
C LYS A 23 12.87 -15.29 -16.09
N LEU A 24 13.50 -14.70 -15.06
CA LEU A 24 13.52 -15.26 -13.71
C LEU A 24 12.11 -15.30 -13.10
N LEU A 25 11.28 -14.30 -13.36
CA LEU A 25 9.88 -14.28 -12.91
C LEU A 25 9.05 -15.36 -13.63
N GLU A 26 9.25 -15.58 -14.92
CA GLU A 26 8.62 -16.67 -15.69
C GLU A 26 9.06 -18.06 -15.21
N GLU A 27 10.26 -18.17 -14.65
CA GLU A 27 10.75 -19.36 -13.96
C GLU A 27 10.21 -19.50 -12.53
N ASP A 28 9.20 -18.68 -12.12
CA ASP A 28 8.61 -18.55 -10.78
C ASP A 28 9.65 -18.27 -9.68
N CYS A 29 10.71 -17.53 -9.97
CA CYS A 29 11.58 -17.02 -8.94
C CYS A 29 10.88 -15.89 -8.18
N THR A 30 10.98 -15.91 -6.86
CA THR A 30 10.39 -14.85 -6.01
C THR A 30 11.21 -13.56 -6.05
N ILE A 31 10.55 -12.42 -5.87
CA ILE A 31 11.19 -11.10 -5.89
C ILE A 31 12.33 -10.98 -4.86
N PRO A 32 12.19 -11.40 -3.58
CA PRO A 32 13.29 -11.37 -2.63
C PRO A 32 14.49 -12.23 -3.04
N PHE A 33 14.24 -13.39 -3.65
CA PHE A 33 15.31 -14.25 -4.14
C PHE A 33 16.07 -13.62 -5.30
N ILE A 34 15.36 -13.05 -6.28
CA ILE A 34 15.97 -12.36 -7.42
C ILE A 34 16.81 -11.18 -6.97
N SER A 35 16.26 -10.30 -6.13
CA SER A 35 16.93 -9.08 -5.66
C SER A 35 18.19 -9.36 -4.85
N ARG A 36 18.24 -10.48 -4.14
CA ARG A 36 19.33 -10.81 -3.23
C ARG A 36 20.37 -11.75 -3.83
N TYR A 37 19.94 -12.76 -4.57
CA TYR A 37 20.81 -13.88 -5.00
C TYR A 37 20.97 -13.97 -6.54
N ARG A 38 20.38 -13.06 -7.30
CA ARG A 38 20.54 -12.97 -8.76
C ARG A 38 20.95 -11.57 -9.23
N LYS A 39 21.63 -10.81 -8.35
CA LYS A 39 22.09 -9.43 -8.63
C LYS A 39 22.97 -9.31 -9.86
N ASP A 40 23.92 -10.22 -10.01
CA ASP A 40 24.81 -10.20 -11.16
C ASP A 40 24.08 -10.48 -12.47
N THR A 41 23.01 -11.28 -12.46
CA THR A 41 22.17 -11.59 -13.61
C THR A 41 21.28 -10.41 -13.98
N THR A 42 20.72 -9.71 -12.99
CA THR A 42 19.78 -8.58 -13.20
C THR A 42 20.49 -7.24 -13.39
N GLY A 43 21.81 -7.18 -13.13
CA GLY A 43 22.56 -5.93 -13.16
C GLY A 43 22.31 -5.06 -11.91
N ASN A 44 22.17 -5.69 -10.75
CA ASN A 44 21.95 -5.06 -9.45
C ASN A 44 20.65 -4.30 -9.31
N LEU A 45 19.57 -4.78 -9.94
CA LEU A 45 18.24 -4.20 -9.72
C LEU A 45 17.81 -4.45 -8.28
N ASP A 46 17.30 -3.42 -7.64
CA ASP A 46 16.74 -3.52 -6.29
C ASP A 46 15.34 -4.16 -6.31
N GLU A 47 14.85 -4.49 -5.11
CA GLU A 47 13.58 -5.19 -4.93
C GLU A 47 12.39 -4.38 -5.48
N THR A 48 12.42 -3.04 -5.34
CA THR A 48 11.34 -2.16 -5.80
C THR A 48 11.26 -2.09 -7.32
N VAL A 49 12.42 -2.05 -7.99
CA VAL A 49 12.49 -2.09 -9.46
C VAL A 49 12.03 -3.45 -10.00
N ILE A 50 12.42 -4.55 -9.36
CA ILE A 50 11.97 -5.90 -9.75
C ILE A 50 10.46 -6.05 -9.56
N GLU A 51 9.91 -5.53 -8.47
CA GLU A 51 8.46 -5.50 -8.20
C GLU A 51 7.72 -4.67 -9.27
N GLN A 52 8.26 -3.53 -9.66
CA GLN A 52 7.72 -2.70 -10.74
C GLN A 52 7.74 -3.43 -12.09
N ILE A 53 8.82 -4.15 -12.41
CA ILE A 53 8.91 -4.99 -13.62
C ILE A 53 7.82 -6.07 -13.61
N ALA A 54 7.64 -6.78 -12.49
CA ALA A 54 6.62 -7.82 -12.34
C ALA A 54 5.21 -7.27 -12.54
N LYS A 55 4.92 -6.08 -12.00
CA LYS A 55 3.64 -5.39 -12.16
C LYS A 55 3.39 -4.98 -13.61
N LEU A 56 4.37 -4.36 -14.26
CA LEU A 56 4.27 -3.96 -15.67
C LEU A 56 4.14 -5.15 -16.61
N GLN A 57 4.74 -6.29 -16.30
CA GLN A 57 4.54 -7.53 -17.04
C GLN A 57 3.07 -7.99 -16.97
N LYS A 58 2.47 -8.00 -15.81
CA LYS A 58 1.04 -8.33 -15.63
C LYS A 58 0.13 -7.33 -16.38
N GLU A 59 0.47 -6.05 -16.35
CA GLU A 59 -0.25 -5.00 -17.08
C GLU A 59 -0.17 -5.24 -18.60
N TYR A 60 1.03 -5.56 -19.13
CA TYR A 60 1.21 -5.90 -20.53
C TYR A 60 0.37 -7.11 -20.94
N ASP A 61 0.42 -8.20 -20.16
CA ASP A 61 -0.35 -9.41 -20.45
C ASP A 61 -1.87 -9.14 -20.45
N THR A 62 -2.32 -8.31 -19.51
CA THR A 62 -3.74 -7.89 -19.44
C THR A 62 -4.13 -7.07 -20.67
N LEU A 63 -3.25 -6.14 -21.10
CA LEU A 63 -3.45 -5.35 -22.30
C LEU A 63 -3.51 -6.19 -23.57
N ILE A 64 -2.61 -7.17 -23.73
CA ILE A 64 -2.62 -8.08 -24.88
C ILE A 64 -3.91 -8.91 -24.93
N LYS A 65 -4.32 -9.50 -23.80
CA LYS A 65 -5.60 -10.22 -23.69
C LYS A 65 -6.80 -9.33 -24.06
N ARG A 66 -6.75 -8.05 -23.64
CA ARG A 66 -7.81 -7.11 -23.99
C ARG A 66 -7.86 -6.81 -25.48
N LYS A 67 -6.71 -6.58 -26.12
CA LYS A 67 -6.62 -6.42 -27.59
C LYS A 67 -7.22 -7.61 -28.33
N GLU A 68 -6.84 -8.82 -27.96
CA GLU A 68 -7.36 -10.05 -28.56
C GLU A 68 -8.89 -10.13 -28.43
N ALA A 69 -9.42 -9.84 -27.25
CA ALA A 69 -10.86 -9.84 -27.02
C ALA A 69 -11.62 -8.79 -27.85
N VAL A 70 -11.03 -7.59 -27.99
CA VAL A 70 -11.59 -6.50 -28.80
C VAL A 70 -11.57 -6.88 -30.29
N LEU A 71 -10.43 -7.34 -30.83
CA LEU A 71 -10.30 -7.78 -32.22
C LEU A 71 -11.29 -8.88 -32.54
N LYS A 72 -11.41 -9.90 -31.69
CA LYS A 72 -12.37 -10.99 -31.86
C LYS A 72 -13.81 -10.48 -31.89
N SER A 73 -14.17 -9.58 -31.00
CA SER A 73 -15.53 -9.03 -30.94
C SER A 73 -15.90 -8.21 -32.18
N ILE A 74 -14.97 -7.46 -32.77
CA ILE A 74 -15.19 -6.69 -33.99
C ILE A 74 -15.23 -7.62 -35.21
N GLU A 75 -14.41 -8.68 -35.24
CA GLU A 75 -14.39 -9.67 -36.31
C GLU A 75 -15.70 -10.46 -36.36
N GLU A 76 -16.25 -10.87 -35.22
CA GLU A 76 -17.56 -11.53 -35.10
C GLU A 76 -18.70 -10.67 -35.70
N GLN A 77 -18.57 -9.35 -35.62
CA GLN A 77 -19.50 -8.38 -36.22
C GLN A 77 -19.23 -8.13 -37.71
N LYS A 78 -18.20 -8.78 -38.32
CA LYS A 78 -17.75 -8.57 -39.70
C LYS A 78 -17.36 -7.11 -40.04
N ALA A 79 -16.94 -6.35 -39.01
CA ALA A 79 -16.63 -4.94 -39.12
C ALA A 79 -15.10 -4.66 -39.03
N LEU A 80 -14.27 -5.71 -38.87
CA LEU A 80 -12.82 -5.56 -38.74
C LEU A 80 -12.15 -5.26 -40.08
N THR A 81 -11.72 -4.01 -40.28
CA THR A 81 -10.92 -3.60 -41.43
C THR A 81 -9.43 -3.78 -41.16
N PRO A 82 -8.58 -3.95 -42.20
CA PRO A 82 -7.11 -4.08 -42.05
C PRO A 82 -6.49 -2.86 -41.33
N ASP A 83 -6.98 -1.66 -41.61
CA ASP A 83 -6.52 -0.42 -40.97
C ASP A 83 -6.88 -0.37 -39.47
N LEU A 84 -8.12 -0.72 -39.11
CA LEU A 84 -8.55 -0.79 -37.74
C LEU A 84 -7.78 -1.83 -36.94
N LYS A 85 -7.58 -3.02 -37.52
CA LYS A 85 -6.77 -4.09 -36.94
C LYS A 85 -5.36 -3.58 -36.61
N LYS A 86 -4.71 -2.93 -37.56
CA LYS A 86 -3.36 -2.38 -37.39
C LYS A 86 -3.35 -1.31 -36.27
N LYS A 87 -4.32 -0.39 -36.24
CA LYS A 87 -4.41 0.64 -35.18
C LYS A 87 -4.52 0.03 -33.80
N ILE A 88 -5.35 -1.00 -33.60
CA ILE A 88 -5.51 -1.71 -32.33
C ILE A 88 -4.22 -2.46 -31.96
N GLU A 89 -3.58 -3.15 -32.92
CA GLU A 89 -2.34 -3.89 -32.69
C GLU A 89 -1.16 -2.96 -32.33
N ASP A 90 -1.08 -1.80 -32.95
CA ASP A 90 0.00 -0.82 -32.73
C ASP A 90 -0.19 0.02 -31.45
N SER A 91 -1.41 0.18 -30.96
CA SER A 91 -1.68 0.94 -29.72
C SER A 91 -1.32 0.11 -28.50
N PHE A 92 -0.71 0.76 -27.47
CA PHE A 92 -0.42 0.23 -26.13
C PHE A 92 -1.01 1.12 -25.04
N ASP A 93 -2.02 1.90 -25.41
CA ASP A 93 -2.86 2.68 -24.51
C ASP A 93 -4.25 2.02 -24.43
N LEU A 94 -4.62 1.58 -23.22
CA LEU A 94 -5.91 0.91 -23.00
C LEU A 94 -7.10 1.82 -23.36
N GLN A 95 -7.01 3.12 -23.09
CA GLN A 95 -8.08 4.06 -23.40
C GLN A 95 -8.23 4.24 -24.91
N GLU A 96 -7.13 4.32 -25.65
CA GLU A 96 -7.15 4.41 -27.11
C GLU A 96 -7.75 3.13 -27.72
N ILE A 97 -7.45 1.94 -27.16
CA ILE A 97 -8.03 0.67 -27.60
C ILE A 97 -9.55 0.64 -27.33
N GLU A 98 -9.99 1.12 -26.15
CA GLU A 98 -11.41 1.23 -25.83
C GLU A 98 -12.15 2.23 -26.75
N ASP A 99 -11.50 3.32 -27.16
CA ASP A 99 -12.07 4.26 -28.14
C ASP A 99 -12.22 3.63 -29.51
N PHE A 100 -11.23 2.86 -30.01
CA PHE A 100 -11.38 2.08 -31.23
C PHE A 100 -12.54 1.08 -31.15
N TYR A 101 -12.79 0.51 -29.98
CA TYR A 101 -13.85 -0.45 -29.77
C TYR A 101 -15.23 0.18 -29.54
N LEU A 102 -15.30 1.47 -29.16
CA LEU A 102 -16.53 2.13 -28.75
C LEU A 102 -17.70 2.05 -29.75
N PRO A 103 -17.49 2.21 -31.10
CA PRO A 103 -18.56 2.07 -32.09
C PRO A 103 -19.10 0.63 -32.19
N TYR A 104 -18.31 -0.38 -31.84
CA TYR A 104 -18.64 -1.80 -31.95
C TYR A 104 -19.14 -2.43 -30.65
N LYS A 105 -19.11 -1.65 -29.56
CA LYS A 105 -19.53 -2.11 -28.23
C LYS A 105 -21.05 -2.30 -28.22
N LYS A 106 -21.53 -3.49 -27.81
CA LYS A 106 -22.96 -3.74 -27.65
C LYS A 106 -23.56 -2.73 -26.67
N LYS A 107 -24.45 -1.89 -27.14
CA LYS A 107 -25.13 -0.84 -26.37
C LYS A 107 -26.60 -1.17 -26.26
N LYS A 108 -27.30 -0.53 -25.30
CA LYS A 108 -28.76 -0.41 -25.34
C LYS A 108 -29.12 0.49 -26.52
N LYS A 109 -30.30 0.27 -27.12
CA LYS A 109 -30.80 1.07 -28.26
C LYS A 109 -30.71 2.58 -27.92
N THR A 110 -29.94 3.30 -28.73
CA THR A 110 -29.71 4.75 -28.59
C THR A 110 -30.72 5.55 -29.38
N LYS A 111 -30.75 6.89 -29.14
CA LYS A 111 -31.55 7.79 -30.00
C LYS A 111 -31.08 7.74 -31.47
N ALA A 112 -29.76 7.66 -31.67
CA ALA A 112 -29.16 7.54 -33.01
C ALA A 112 -29.57 6.23 -33.70
N ASP A 113 -29.67 5.11 -32.99
CA ASP A 113 -30.14 3.84 -33.56
C ASP A 113 -31.59 3.93 -34.02
N VAL A 114 -32.45 4.59 -33.23
CA VAL A 114 -33.84 4.85 -33.62
C VAL A 114 -33.89 5.73 -34.86
N ALA A 115 -33.08 6.78 -34.95
CA ALA A 115 -33.00 7.67 -36.09
C ALA A 115 -32.47 6.95 -37.35
N ARG A 116 -31.51 6.02 -37.22
CA ARG A 116 -31.04 5.16 -38.33
C ARG A 116 -32.13 4.22 -38.84
N GLU A 117 -32.91 3.61 -37.93
CA GLU A 117 -34.07 2.78 -38.32
C GLU A 117 -35.13 3.57 -39.09
N PHE A 118 -35.26 4.86 -38.79
CA PHE A 118 -36.17 5.76 -39.50
C PHE A 118 -35.60 6.29 -40.83
N GLY A 119 -34.38 5.85 -41.22
CA GLY A 119 -33.76 6.18 -42.49
C GLY A 119 -33.07 7.56 -42.54
N LEU A 120 -32.75 8.16 -41.39
CA LEU A 120 -32.20 9.52 -41.30
C LEU A 120 -30.67 9.62 -41.46
N GLU A 121 -29.99 8.50 -41.59
CA GLU A 121 -28.51 8.47 -41.72
C GLU A 121 -27.98 9.26 -42.94
N PRO A 122 -28.61 9.25 -44.16
CA PRO A 122 -28.14 10.05 -45.26
C PRO A 122 -28.25 11.57 -44.99
N LEU A 123 -29.28 12.01 -44.26
CA LEU A 123 -29.41 13.41 -43.84
C LEU A 123 -28.30 13.78 -42.83
N ALA A 124 -27.99 12.90 -41.89
CA ALA A 124 -26.88 13.09 -40.96
C ALA A 124 -25.53 13.19 -41.70
N LYS A 125 -25.31 12.39 -42.76
CA LYS A 125 -24.11 12.47 -43.61
C LYS A 125 -24.00 13.80 -44.34
N LEU A 126 -25.12 14.36 -44.79
CA LEU A 126 -25.13 15.69 -45.42
C LEU A 126 -24.75 16.80 -44.42
N ILE A 127 -25.29 16.76 -43.21
CA ILE A 127 -24.88 17.68 -42.14
C ILE A 127 -23.37 17.54 -41.85
N MET A 128 -22.88 16.29 -41.66
CA MET A 128 -21.49 16.03 -41.32
C MET A 128 -20.50 16.34 -42.44
N SER A 129 -20.95 16.34 -43.71
CA SER A 129 -20.13 16.70 -44.88
C SER A 129 -19.98 18.22 -45.07
N GLU A 130 -20.51 19.02 -44.15
CA GLU A 130 -20.51 20.49 -44.24
C GLU A 130 -21.11 21.00 -45.57
N SER A 131 -22.27 20.46 -45.96
CA SER A 131 -22.99 20.83 -47.16
C SER A 131 -23.65 22.20 -46.97
N ASP A 132 -23.67 23.00 -48.05
CA ASP A 132 -24.40 24.29 -48.09
C ASP A 132 -25.85 24.10 -48.56
N ALA A 133 -26.43 22.95 -48.27
CA ALA A 133 -27.77 22.57 -48.68
C ALA A 133 -28.84 23.29 -47.85
N ASP A 134 -30.03 23.43 -48.43
CA ASP A 134 -31.23 23.90 -47.71
C ASP A 134 -31.81 22.69 -46.92
N PHE A 135 -31.49 22.63 -45.62
CA PHE A 135 -31.88 21.50 -44.78
C PHE A 135 -33.38 21.48 -44.49
N ASP A 136 -34.07 22.60 -44.52
CA ASP A 136 -35.53 22.66 -44.35
C ASP A 136 -36.20 21.99 -45.54
N PHE A 137 -35.73 22.29 -46.76
CA PHE A 137 -36.26 21.66 -47.98
C PHE A 137 -35.86 20.17 -48.08
N ILE A 138 -34.61 19.80 -47.79
CA ILE A 138 -34.16 18.41 -47.92
C ILE A 138 -34.82 17.51 -46.89
N SER A 139 -35.07 17.98 -45.66
CA SER A 139 -35.69 17.19 -44.61
C SER A 139 -37.11 16.73 -44.97
N THR A 140 -37.82 17.43 -45.84
CA THR A 140 -39.13 16.99 -46.34
C THR A 140 -39.08 15.64 -47.05
N GLN A 141 -37.93 15.27 -47.64
CA GLN A 141 -37.74 13.99 -48.37
C GLN A 141 -37.64 12.79 -47.43
N TYR A 142 -37.42 13.02 -46.13
CA TYR A 142 -37.27 11.97 -45.09
C TYR A 142 -38.51 11.79 -44.23
N LEU A 143 -39.62 12.48 -44.57
CA LEU A 143 -40.88 12.31 -43.85
C LEU A 143 -41.49 10.92 -44.11
N ASN A 144 -41.91 10.28 -43.05
CA ASN A 144 -42.55 8.95 -43.11
C ASN A 144 -43.45 8.76 -41.88
N GLU A 145 -44.04 7.56 -41.72
CA GLU A 145 -44.93 7.26 -40.59
C GLU A 145 -44.30 7.48 -39.22
N ASN A 146 -42.99 7.34 -39.11
CA ASN A 146 -42.24 7.54 -37.87
C ASN A 146 -41.60 8.93 -37.73
N VAL A 147 -41.48 9.68 -38.83
CA VAL A 147 -40.89 11.04 -38.91
C VAL A 147 -41.95 11.99 -39.42
N ILE A 148 -42.65 12.62 -38.51
CA ILE A 148 -43.92 13.34 -38.75
C ILE A 148 -43.73 14.78 -39.28
N ASN A 149 -42.56 15.38 -39.12
CA ASN A 149 -42.25 16.72 -39.59
C ASN A 149 -40.74 16.89 -39.81
N GLU A 150 -40.38 18.03 -40.47
CA GLU A 150 -38.98 18.36 -40.81
C GLU A 150 -38.10 18.50 -39.59
N GLU A 151 -38.60 19.09 -38.49
CA GLU A 151 -37.85 19.25 -37.25
C GLU A 151 -37.49 17.92 -36.65
N ALA A 152 -38.40 16.91 -36.68
CA ALA A 152 -38.13 15.56 -36.25
C ALA A 152 -37.06 14.85 -37.12
N ALA A 153 -37.08 15.11 -38.45
CA ALA A 153 -36.06 14.58 -39.36
C ALA A 153 -34.67 15.16 -39.05
N ILE A 154 -34.62 16.50 -38.92
CA ILE A 154 -33.36 17.21 -38.59
C ILE A 154 -32.84 16.80 -37.21
N GLN A 155 -33.74 16.71 -36.21
CA GLN A 155 -33.32 16.29 -34.84
C GLN A 155 -32.79 14.87 -34.83
N GLY A 156 -33.44 13.94 -35.53
CA GLY A 156 -32.93 12.58 -35.64
C GLY A 156 -31.58 12.51 -36.35
N ALA A 157 -31.38 13.30 -37.38
CA ALA A 157 -30.08 13.45 -38.05
C ALA A 157 -29.00 14.01 -37.11
N ARG A 158 -29.34 15.06 -36.31
CA ARG A 158 -28.43 15.60 -35.28
C ARG A 158 -28.09 14.55 -34.20
N ASP A 159 -29.04 13.70 -33.77
CA ASP A 159 -28.80 12.63 -32.81
C ASP A 159 -27.74 11.61 -33.32
N ILE A 160 -27.77 11.29 -34.64
CA ILE A 160 -26.75 10.46 -35.28
C ILE A 160 -25.40 11.19 -35.34
N VAL A 161 -25.38 12.46 -35.74
CA VAL A 161 -24.16 13.28 -35.78
C VAL A 161 -23.54 13.39 -34.38
N ALA A 162 -24.33 13.60 -33.33
CA ALA A 162 -23.87 13.65 -31.95
C ALA A 162 -23.20 12.35 -31.51
N GLU A 163 -23.71 11.19 -31.94
CA GLU A 163 -23.08 9.91 -31.68
C GLU A 163 -21.75 9.77 -32.43
N TRP A 164 -21.66 10.16 -33.69
CA TRP A 164 -20.40 10.15 -34.45
C TRP A 164 -19.34 11.07 -33.83
N ILE A 165 -19.73 12.25 -33.31
CA ILE A 165 -18.83 13.14 -32.60
C ILE A 165 -18.32 12.47 -31.32
N ASN A 166 -19.19 11.82 -30.55
CA ASN A 166 -18.81 11.09 -29.34
C ASN A 166 -17.85 9.90 -29.63
N GLU A 167 -18.01 9.26 -30.79
CA GLU A 167 -17.17 8.14 -31.23
C GLU A 167 -15.87 8.60 -31.92
N ASN A 168 -15.71 9.89 -32.15
CA ASN A 168 -14.51 10.44 -32.77
C ASN A 168 -13.34 10.40 -31.79
N ILE A 169 -12.36 9.56 -32.10
CA ILE A 169 -11.18 9.34 -31.25
C ILE A 169 -10.38 10.62 -31.04
N TYR A 170 -10.31 11.48 -32.04
CA TYR A 170 -9.56 12.72 -31.96
C TYR A 170 -10.23 13.72 -31.01
N VAL A 171 -11.55 13.85 -31.09
CA VAL A 171 -12.36 14.64 -30.15
C VAL A 171 -12.15 14.14 -28.72
N ARG A 172 -12.31 12.85 -28.47
CA ARG A 172 -12.10 12.25 -27.14
C ARG A 172 -10.70 12.52 -26.61
N LYS A 173 -9.68 12.32 -27.45
CA LYS A 173 -8.27 12.54 -27.06
C LYS A 173 -8.00 14.00 -26.68
N GLN A 174 -8.52 14.96 -27.42
CA GLN A 174 -8.31 16.39 -27.13
C GLN A 174 -9.10 16.82 -25.87
N LEU A 175 -10.34 16.35 -25.72
CA LEU A 175 -11.13 16.59 -24.51
C LEU A 175 -10.46 16.00 -23.26
N ARG A 176 -9.93 14.76 -23.30
CA ARG A 176 -9.17 14.21 -22.18
C ARG A 176 -8.00 15.09 -21.79
N ARG A 177 -7.27 15.64 -22.78
CA ARG A 177 -6.17 16.58 -22.51
C ARG A 177 -6.66 17.88 -21.88
N LEU A 178 -7.84 18.36 -22.26
CA LEU A 178 -8.46 19.52 -21.63
C LEU A 178 -8.82 19.20 -20.18
N PHE A 179 -9.50 18.09 -19.92
CA PHE A 179 -9.87 17.65 -18.58
C PHE A 179 -8.66 17.43 -17.68
N GLN A 180 -7.61 16.75 -18.16
CA GLN A 180 -6.37 16.56 -17.40
C GLN A 180 -5.70 17.85 -16.96
N ARG A 181 -5.87 18.96 -17.71
CA ARG A 181 -5.25 20.24 -17.40
C ARG A 181 -6.14 21.18 -16.63
N LYS A 182 -7.44 21.23 -16.96
CA LYS A 182 -8.37 22.27 -16.48
C LYS A 182 -9.56 21.76 -15.67
N ALA A 183 -9.74 20.43 -15.53
CA ALA A 183 -10.90 19.91 -14.80
C ALA A 183 -10.96 20.42 -13.36
N THR A 184 -12.15 20.81 -12.94
CA THR A 184 -12.51 21.16 -11.57
C THR A 184 -13.33 20.04 -10.95
N ILE A 185 -13.16 19.82 -9.67
CA ILE A 185 -14.03 18.99 -8.85
C ILE A 185 -14.96 19.91 -8.07
N ALA A 186 -16.24 19.72 -8.23
CA ALA A 186 -17.26 20.46 -7.49
C ALA A 186 -18.14 19.49 -6.68
N THR A 187 -18.46 19.87 -5.45
CA THR A 187 -19.32 19.08 -4.58
C THR A 187 -20.49 19.91 -4.08
N LYS A 188 -21.65 19.30 -3.93
CA LYS A 188 -22.84 19.91 -3.35
C LYS A 188 -23.54 18.96 -2.38
N VAL A 189 -23.99 19.48 -1.25
CA VAL A 189 -24.72 18.71 -0.24
C VAL A 189 -26.07 18.21 -0.79
N VAL A 190 -26.42 16.99 -0.41
CA VAL A 190 -27.76 16.45 -0.59
C VAL A 190 -28.65 17.02 0.53
N LYS A 191 -29.38 18.10 0.23
CA LYS A 191 -30.13 18.91 1.21
C LYS A 191 -30.94 18.08 2.23
N LYS A 192 -31.54 16.98 1.80
CA LYS A 192 -32.35 16.10 2.66
C LYS A 192 -31.53 15.34 3.71
N LYS A 193 -30.22 15.25 3.55
CA LYS A 193 -29.31 14.49 4.43
C LYS A 193 -28.32 15.39 5.19
N ALA A 194 -28.38 16.70 5.01
CA ALA A 194 -27.43 17.64 5.62
C ALA A 194 -27.42 17.61 7.16
N GLU A 195 -28.55 17.25 7.78
CA GLU A 195 -28.74 17.20 9.23
C GLU A 195 -28.62 15.78 9.81
N GLU A 196 -28.39 14.76 8.98
CA GLU A 196 -28.22 13.39 9.44
C GLU A 196 -26.95 13.23 10.31
N GLU A 197 -27.01 12.33 11.29
CA GLU A 197 -25.84 11.96 12.08
C GLU A 197 -24.73 11.42 11.17
N GLY A 198 -23.54 12.02 11.28
CA GLY A 198 -22.40 11.69 10.41
C GLY A 198 -22.21 12.60 9.21
N ALA A 199 -23.22 13.34 8.73
CA ALA A 199 -23.06 14.32 7.64
C ALA A 199 -22.11 15.45 8.04
N GLN A 200 -22.14 15.88 9.30
CA GLN A 200 -21.35 17.00 9.84
C GLN A 200 -19.82 16.78 9.70
N LYS A 201 -19.36 15.55 9.71
CA LYS A 201 -17.92 15.25 9.48
C LYS A 201 -17.45 15.64 8.07
N PHE A 202 -18.40 15.78 7.12
CA PHE A 202 -18.15 16.20 5.74
C PHE A 202 -18.61 17.64 5.43
N SER A 203 -19.01 18.41 6.44
CA SER A 203 -19.57 19.76 6.26
C SER A 203 -18.68 20.70 5.43
N GLN A 204 -17.37 20.55 5.52
CA GLN A 204 -16.42 21.32 4.72
C GLN A 204 -16.54 21.06 3.21
N TYR A 205 -17.19 19.97 2.79
CA TYR A 205 -17.40 19.59 1.39
C TYR A 205 -18.85 19.79 0.92
N PHE A 206 -19.69 20.45 1.69
CA PHE A 206 -21.09 20.67 1.33
C PHE A 206 -21.28 21.63 0.15
N ASP A 207 -20.33 22.56 0.00
CA ASP A 207 -20.23 23.44 -1.17
C ASP A 207 -18.74 23.74 -1.39
N TRP A 208 -18.10 22.91 -2.18
CA TRP A 208 -16.65 22.95 -2.42
C TRP A 208 -16.34 22.90 -3.89
N GLU A 209 -15.37 23.69 -4.32
CA GLU A 209 -14.86 23.66 -5.69
C GLU A 209 -13.36 23.93 -5.70
N GLU A 210 -12.61 23.08 -6.44
CA GLU A 210 -11.17 23.27 -6.65
C GLU A 210 -10.71 22.61 -7.96
N PRO A 211 -9.57 23.06 -8.54
CA PRO A 211 -8.95 22.35 -9.65
C PRO A 211 -8.57 20.93 -9.23
N LEU A 212 -8.98 19.92 -10.01
CA LEU A 212 -8.71 18.51 -9.71
C LEU A 212 -7.20 18.21 -9.59
N THR A 213 -6.38 18.92 -10.38
CA THR A 213 -4.90 18.79 -10.33
C THR A 213 -4.28 19.26 -9.01
N LYS A 214 -5.01 20.05 -8.21
CA LYS A 214 -4.57 20.56 -6.90
C LYS A 214 -5.22 19.80 -5.73
N ALA A 215 -6.17 18.91 -5.99
CA ALA A 215 -6.86 18.16 -4.96
C ALA A 215 -5.90 17.07 -4.38
N PRO A 216 -5.53 17.14 -3.09
CA PRO A 216 -4.68 16.12 -2.49
C PRO A 216 -5.45 14.81 -2.31
N ALA A 217 -4.73 13.69 -2.35
CA ALA A 217 -5.29 12.34 -2.30
C ALA A 217 -6.30 12.14 -1.16
N HIS A 218 -5.96 12.55 0.06
CA HIS A 218 -6.82 12.38 1.23
C HIS A 218 -8.14 13.17 1.11
N ARG A 219 -8.13 14.35 0.46
CA ARG A 219 -9.35 15.15 0.25
C ARG A 219 -10.24 14.52 -0.81
N LEU A 220 -9.66 14.05 -1.91
CA LEU A 220 -10.42 13.34 -2.94
C LEU A 220 -11.07 12.07 -2.37
N LEU A 221 -10.34 11.28 -1.59
CA LEU A 221 -10.89 10.09 -0.93
C LEU A 221 -12.00 10.44 0.07
N ALA A 222 -11.84 11.53 0.84
CA ALA A 222 -12.89 11.99 1.77
C ALA A 222 -14.17 12.43 1.03
N MET A 223 -14.04 13.14 -0.11
CA MET A 223 -15.20 13.54 -0.94
C MET A 223 -15.87 12.32 -1.57
N LEU A 224 -15.09 11.36 -2.11
CA LEU A 224 -15.62 10.10 -2.65
C LEU A 224 -16.37 9.31 -1.59
N ARG A 225 -15.86 9.25 -0.37
CA ARG A 225 -16.53 8.62 0.75
C ARG A 225 -17.85 9.32 1.09
N ALA A 226 -17.84 10.65 1.16
CA ALA A 226 -19.03 11.45 1.43
C ALA A 226 -20.11 11.23 0.35
N GLU A 227 -19.73 11.08 -0.92
CA GLU A 227 -20.64 10.74 -2.02
C GLU A 227 -21.18 9.31 -1.91
N ASN A 228 -20.32 8.34 -1.60
CA ASN A 228 -20.74 6.93 -1.41
C ASN A 228 -21.70 6.78 -0.21
N GLU A 229 -21.49 7.54 0.87
CA GLU A 229 -22.40 7.62 2.01
C GLU A 229 -23.68 8.45 1.66
N GLY A 230 -23.69 9.11 0.50
CA GLY A 230 -24.85 9.82 -0.05
C GLY A 230 -25.08 11.21 0.56
N PHE A 231 -24.11 11.80 1.26
CA PHE A 231 -24.22 13.12 1.85
C PHE A 231 -23.97 14.28 0.87
N ILE A 232 -23.13 14.04 -0.14
CA ILE A 232 -22.83 15.02 -1.19
C ILE A 232 -23.03 14.39 -2.57
N LYS A 233 -23.04 15.23 -3.60
CA LYS A 233 -22.89 14.83 -5.01
C LYS A 233 -21.64 15.50 -5.55
N MET A 234 -20.85 14.75 -6.29
CA MET A 234 -19.64 15.23 -6.95
C MET A 234 -19.87 15.42 -8.45
N LYS A 235 -19.19 16.38 -9.03
CA LYS A 235 -19.12 16.60 -10.47
C LYS A 235 -17.69 16.97 -10.86
N ILE A 236 -17.21 16.34 -11.93
CA ILE A 236 -15.97 16.71 -12.60
C ILE A 236 -16.33 17.37 -13.90
N ASP A 237 -15.88 18.59 -14.09
CA ASP A 237 -16.24 19.40 -15.24
C ASP A 237 -15.06 20.28 -15.69
N VAL A 238 -15.15 20.77 -16.92
CA VAL A 238 -14.33 21.85 -17.45
C VAL A 238 -15.24 23.01 -17.88
N ASP A 239 -14.64 24.16 -18.14
CA ASP A 239 -15.39 25.27 -18.75
C ASP A 239 -16.04 24.80 -20.04
N ILE A 240 -17.34 25.12 -20.21
CA ILE A 240 -18.15 24.60 -21.31
C ILE A 240 -17.72 25.21 -22.65
N ASP A 241 -17.30 26.46 -22.63
CA ASP A 241 -16.87 27.16 -23.84
C ASP A 241 -15.53 26.61 -24.31
N ASP A 242 -14.58 26.37 -23.40
CA ASP A 242 -13.33 25.68 -23.71
C ASP A 242 -13.58 24.30 -24.35
N ALA A 243 -14.59 23.55 -23.87
CA ALA A 243 -14.92 22.25 -24.41
C ALA A 243 -15.55 22.33 -25.81
N TYR A 244 -16.44 23.26 -26.03
CA TYR A 244 -17.03 23.49 -27.35
C TYR A 244 -16.00 23.96 -28.35
N ASP A 245 -15.13 24.88 -28.00
CA ASP A 245 -14.05 25.36 -28.87
C ASP A 245 -13.18 24.20 -29.36
N VAL A 246 -12.81 23.29 -28.45
CA VAL A 246 -12.01 22.11 -28.81
C VAL A 246 -12.76 21.19 -29.78
N ILE A 247 -14.06 20.99 -29.64
CA ILE A 247 -14.84 20.12 -30.52
C ILE A 247 -15.09 20.84 -31.86
N ASP A 248 -15.44 22.14 -31.83
CA ASP A 248 -15.69 22.94 -32.99
C ASP A 248 -14.47 23.00 -33.93
N GLU A 249 -13.28 23.24 -33.38
CA GLU A 249 -12.02 23.20 -34.14
C GLU A 249 -11.79 21.90 -34.89
N ILE A 250 -12.29 20.77 -34.36
CA ILE A 250 -12.11 19.45 -34.97
C ILE A 250 -13.19 19.15 -36.00
N ILE A 251 -14.44 19.50 -35.71
CA ILE A 251 -15.60 19.07 -36.47
C ILE A 251 -15.99 20.10 -37.54
N ILE A 252 -15.94 21.42 -37.25
CA ILE A 252 -16.38 22.47 -38.15
C ILE A 252 -15.16 23.03 -38.90
N LYS A 253 -15.11 22.80 -40.21
CA LYS A 253 -14.02 23.30 -41.08
C LYS A 253 -14.50 24.44 -42.01
N LYS A 254 -15.81 24.54 -42.24
CA LYS A 254 -16.42 25.52 -43.10
C LYS A 254 -17.59 26.17 -42.42
N GLN A 255 -17.79 27.46 -42.71
CA GLN A 255 -19.00 28.19 -42.26
C GLN A 255 -20.02 28.15 -43.38
N ASN A 256 -21.13 27.46 -43.21
CA ASN A 256 -22.21 27.28 -44.18
C ASN A 256 -23.51 26.85 -43.46
N ASN A 257 -24.54 26.42 -44.23
CA ASN A 257 -25.84 26.03 -43.67
C ASN A 257 -25.78 24.84 -42.70
N SER A 258 -24.77 23.95 -42.79
CA SER A 258 -24.58 22.86 -41.84
C SER A 258 -24.09 23.34 -40.47
N THR A 259 -23.45 24.49 -40.38
CA THR A 259 -22.75 24.95 -39.15
C THR A 259 -23.66 25.02 -37.96
N SER A 260 -24.84 25.57 -38.07
CA SER A 260 -25.80 25.64 -36.96
C SER A 260 -26.25 24.26 -36.47
N HIS A 261 -26.44 23.32 -37.40
CA HIS A 261 -26.83 21.95 -37.08
C HIS A 261 -25.69 21.18 -36.41
N LEU A 262 -24.44 21.39 -36.87
CA LEU A 262 -23.25 20.82 -36.25
C LEU A 262 -23.06 21.34 -34.83
N GLN A 263 -23.20 22.65 -34.58
CA GLN A 263 -23.12 23.27 -33.25
C GLN A 263 -24.13 22.65 -32.29
N LEU A 264 -25.41 22.54 -32.71
CA LEU A 264 -26.43 21.89 -31.88
C LEU A 264 -26.12 20.39 -31.60
N ALA A 265 -25.58 19.68 -32.59
CA ALA A 265 -25.15 18.30 -32.41
C ALA A 265 -23.94 18.20 -31.49
N ILE A 266 -23.00 19.15 -31.54
CA ILE A 266 -21.84 19.24 -30.64
C ILE A 266 -22.31 19.49 -29.21
N GLU A 267 -23.23 20.43 -29.00
CA GLU A 267 -23.80 20.66 -27.67
C GLU A 267 -24.47 19.42 -27.08
N ASP A 268 -25.32 18.71 -27.86
CA ASP A 268 -25.96 17.49 -27.41
C ASP A 268 -24.93 16.38 -27.14
N SER A 269 -23.95 16.18 -28.04
CA SER A 269 -22.88 15.20 -27.88
C SER A 269 -22.07 15.46 -26.61
N TYR A 270 -21.67 16.71 -26.37
CA TYR A 270 -20.92 17.07 -25.18
C TYR A 270 -21.73 16.86 -23.91
N LYS A 271 -22.91 17.50 -23.81
CA LYS A 271 -23.72 17.48 -22.58
C LYS A 271 -24.20 16.07 -22.20
N ARG A 272 -24.61 15.28 -23.18
CA ARG A 272 -25.26 13.99 -22.96
C ARG A 272 -24.29 12.80 -23.00
N LEU A 273 -23.22 12.85 -23.80
CA LEU A 273 -22.37 11.70 -24.07
C LEU A 273 -20.92 11.93 -23.59
N LEU A 274 -20.23 12.95 -24.09
CA LEU A 274 -18.80 13.15 -23.88
C LEU A 274 -18.48 13.59 -22.44
N ASN A 275 -19.16 14.62 -21.92
CA ASN A 275 -18.86 15.13 -20.58
C ASN A 275 -19.08 14.10 -19.48
N PRO A 276 -20.21 13.34 -19.43
CA PRO A 276 -20.38 12.29 -18.43
C PRO A 276 -19.34 11.17 -18.55
N ALA A 277 -18.96 10.80 -19.79
CA ALA A 277 -17.99 9.73 -20.03
C ALA A 277 -16.58 10.17 -19.63
N ILE A 278 -16.09 11.29 -20.16
CA ILE A 278 -14.72 11.76 -19.90
C ILE A 278 -14.57 12.28 -18.46
N GLY A 279 -15.60 12.92 -17.91
CA GLY A 279 -15.62 13.31 -16.49
C GLY A 279 -15.47 12.11 -15.56
N ASN A 280 -16.18 11.01 -15.84
CA ASN A 280 -16.04 9.78 -15.07
C ASN A 280 -14.66 9.11 -15.29
N GLU A 281 -14.17 9.04 -16.54
CA GLU A 281 -12.81 8.56 -16.83
C GLU A 281 -11.76 9.34 -16.02
N THR A 282 -11.84 10.66 -16.03
CA THR A 282 -10.94 11.58 -15.31
C THR A 282 -11.01 11.38 -13.80
N LEU A 283 -12.21 11.19 -13.24
CA LEU A 283 -12.41 10.88 -11.82
C LEU A 283 -11.78 9.54 -11.45
N GLN A 284 -11.96 8.50 -12.26
CA GLN A 284 -11.37 7.18 -12.02
C GLN A 284 -9.84 7.22 -12.08
N GLU A 285 -9.26 7.97 -13.01
CA GLU A 285 -7.80 8.18 -13.06
C GLU A 285 -7.29 8.92 -11.82
N ALA A 286 -7.98 9.99 -11.40
CA ALA A 286 -7.63 10.73 -10.20
C ALA A 286 -7.73 9.86 -8.95
N LYS A 287 -8.81 9.04 -8.83
CA LYS A 287 -8.97 8.07 -7.77
C LYS A 287 -7.85 7.04 -7.76
N ALA A 288 -7.51 6.47 -8.92
CA ALA A 288 -6.44 5.47 -9.01
C ALA A 288 -5.08 6.02 -8.55
N LYS A 289 -4.78 7.29 -8.87
CA LYS A 289 -3.58 7.99 -8.37
C LYS A 289 -3.63 8.23 -6.86
N ALA A 290 -4.79 8.65 -6.35
CA ALA A 290 -4.99 8.87 -4.91
C ALA A 290 -4.87 7.56 -4.12
N ASP A 291 -5.45 6.46 -4.63
CA ASP A 291 -5.33 5.12 -4.07
C ASP A 291 -3.86 4.68 -4.02
N ALA A 292 -3.13 4.78 -5.13
CA ALA A 292 -1.73 4.36 -5.20
C ALA A 292 -0.85 5.13 -4.20
N ASN A 293 -1.01 6.46 -4.11
CA ASN A 293 -0.27 7.29 -3.15
C ASN A 293 -0.59 6.93 -1.70
N SER A 294 -1.87 6.69 -1.38
CA SER A 294 -2.28 6.34 -0.02
C SER A 294 -1.83 4.92 0.36
N ILE A 295 -1.97 3.96 -0.55
CA ILE A 295 -1.51 2.58 -0.35
C ILE A 295 -0.01 2.53 -0.09
N GLN A 296 0.79 3.33 -0.82
CA GLN A 296 2.24 3.40 -0.59
C GLN A 296 2.58 3.90 0.83
N VAL A 297 1.86 4.93 1.31
CA VAL A 297 2.03 5.40 2.70
C VAL A 297 1.66 4.31 3.70
N PHE A 298 0.57 3.59 3.47
CA PHE A 298 0.14 2.49 4.35
C PHE A 298 1.15 1.35 4.36
N ALA A 299 1.70 0.99 3.20
CA ALA A 299 2.76 -0.01 3.07
C ALA A 299 4.02 0.39 3.85
N ASN A 300 4.44 1.65 3.73
CA ASN A 300 5.58 2.19 4.47
C ASN A 300 5.34 2.15 5.99
N ASN A 301 4.15 2.57 6.44
CA ASN A 301 3.78 2.53 7.85
C ASN A 301 3.77 1.09 8.38
N LEU A 302 3.21 0.13 7.62
CA LEU A 302 3.24 -1.29 7.97
C LEU A 302 4.67 -1.80 8.09
N GLY A 303 5.52 -1.51 7.11
CA GLY A 303 6.93 -1.91 7.14
C GLY A 303 7.67 -1.39 8.37
N GLN A 304 7.41 -0.15 8.77
CA GLN A 304 7.99 0.43 9.98
C GLN A 304 7.48 -0.25 11.26
N LEU A 305 6.20 -0.63 11.33
CA LEU A 305 5.65 -1.40 12.45
C LEU A 305 6.27 -2.81 12.54
N LEU A 306 6.36 -3.50 11.42
CA LEU A 306 6.93 -4.85 11.35
C LEU A 306 8.42 -4.88 11.70
N LEU A 307 9.17 -3.87 11.25
CA LEU A 307 10.61 -3.74 11.51
C LEU A 307 10.93 -2.89 12.75
N ALA A 308 9.95 -2.64 13.62
CA ALA A 308 10.19 -1.96 14.88
C ALA A 308 11.19 -2.77 15.75
N PRO A 309 12.03 -2.09 16.55
CA PRO A 309 13.07 -2.72 17.34
C PRO A 309 12.51 -3.75 18.32
N PRO A 310 12.93 -5.01 18.27
CA PRO A 310 12.54 -6.03 19.25
C PRO A 310 13.30 -5.87 20.56
N LEU A 311 12.65 -6.21 21.68
CA LEU A 311 13.32 -6.34 22.99
C LEU A 311 14.10 -7.68 23.07
N GLY A 312 13.67 -8.69 22.32
CA GLY A 312 14.22 -10.04 22.35
C GLY A 312 13.63 -10.91 23.45
N GLU A 313 14.33 -12.01 23.75
CA GLU A 313 13.92 -13.03 24.71
C GLU A 313 14.02 -12.51 26.16
N LYS A 314 12.94 -11.90 26.66
CA LYS A 314 12.81 -11.35 28.01
C LYS A 314 11.48 -11.77 28.64
N ARG A 315 11.44 -11.84 29.95
CA ARG A 315 10.20 -12.05 30.71
C ARG A 315 9.43 -10.75 30.79
N ILE A 316 8.21 -10.73 30.28
CA ILE A 316 7.42 -9.52 30.09
C ILE A 316 6.11 -9.60 30.87
N LEU A 317 5.83 -8.54 31.63
CA LEU A 317 4.49 -8.29 32.13
C LEU A 317 3.79 -7.35 31.17
N ALA A 318 2.73 -7.84 30.49
CA ALA A 318 1.98 -7.05 29.53
C ALA A 318 0.64 -6.59 30.11
N ILE A 319 0.28 -5.36 29.79
CA ILE A 319 -0.95 -4.71 30.28
C ILE A 319 -1.76 -4.22 29.08
N ASP A 320 -3.00 -4.68 29.01
CA ASP A 320 -4.05 -4.11 28.16
C ASP A 320 -4.87 -3.13 29.00
N PRO A 321 -4.70 -1.79 28.80
CA PRO A 321 -5.28 -0.79 29.69
C PRO A 321 -6.80 -0.67 29.52
N GLY A 322 -7.52 -0.36 30.59
CA GLY A 322 -8.94 -0.10 30.54
C GLY A 322 -9.48 0.54 31.80
N PHE A 323 -10.42 1.49 31.64
CA PHE A 323 -11.06 2.14 32.78
C PHE A 323 -12.10 1.23 33.47
N ARG A 324 -13.27 1.02 32.85
CA ARG A 324 -14.39 0.27 33.44
C ARG A 324 -14.13 -1.22 33.55
N SER A 325 -13.55 -1.81 32.52
CA SER A 325 -13.25 -3.25 32.45
C SER A 325 -12.01 -3.65 33.25
N GLY A 326 -11.29 -2.67 33.83
CA GLY A 326 -9.99 -2.86 34.46
C GLY A 326 -8.86 -3.11 33.47
N CYS A 327 -7.63 -3.06 33.96
CA CYS A 327 -6.43 -3.39 33.16
C CYS A 327 -6.18 -4.89 33.21
N LYS A 328 -6.09 -5.53 32.03
CA LYS A 328 -5.77 -6.96 31.92
C LYS A 328 -4.26 -7.14 31.93
N VAL A 329 -3.77 -7.93 32.87
CA VAL A 329 -2.34 -8.15 33.07
C VAL A 329 -2.01 -9.59 32.80
N VAL A 330 -0.94 -9.82 32.03
CA VAL A 330 -0.39 -11.16 31.78
C VAL A 330 1.12 -11.17 32.04
N CYS A 331 1.62 -12.28 32.57
CA CYS A 331 3.06 -12.56 32.70
C CYS A 331 3.48 -13.56 31.63
N LEU A 332 4.49 -13.22 30.86
CA LEU A 332 5.04 -14.06 29.78
C LEU A 332 6.48 -14.47 30.12
N ASP A 333 6.86 -15.69 29.74
CA ASP A 333 8.24 -16.14 29.78
C ASP A 333 9.06 -15.58 28.61
N GLU A 334 10.32 -15.98 28.49
CA GLU A 334 11.26 -15.54 27.46
C GLU A 334 10.85 -15.97 26.03
N LYS A 335 10.00 -17.02 25.92
CA LYS A 335 9.46 -17.50 24.63
C LYS A 335 8.11 -16.87 24.29
N GLY A 336 7.55 -16.05 25.19
CA GLY A 336 6.23 -15.45 25.06
C GLY A 336 5.10 -16.39 25.44
N ASP A 337 5.35 -17.46 26.20
CA ASP A 337 4.34 -18.36 26.73
C ASP A 337 3.70 -17.76 27.99
N LEU A 338 2.39 -17.93 28.14
CA LEU A 338 1.63 -17.34 29.23
C LEU A 338 1.87 -18.10 30.53
N LEU A 339 2.43 -17.44 31.54
CA LEU A 339 2.68 -17.97 32.87
C LEU A 339 1.52 -17.69 33.83
N TYR A 340 0.96 -16.46 33.78
CA TYR A 340 -0.08 -16.02 34.69
C TYR A 340 -0.90 -14.88 34.10
N ASN A 341 -2.14 -14.72 34.50
CA ASN A 341 -2.98 -13.58 34.14
C ASN A 341 -3.86 -13.12 35.30
N GLU A 342 -4.15 -11.82 35.35
CA GLU A 342 -5.02 -11.22 36.34
C GLU A 342 -5.60 -9.91 35.81
N THR A 343 -6.71 -9.43 36.44
CA THR A 343 -7.26 -8.09 36.17
C THR A 343 -7.03 -7.20 37.42
N ILE A 344 -6.58 -5.97 37.16
CA ILE A 344 -6.37 -4.96 38.19
C ILE A 344 -7.22 -3.72 37.88
N TYR A 345 -7.57 -2.94 38.88
CA TYR A 345 -8.47 -1.77 38.78
C TYR A 345 -7.81 -0.50 39.37
N PRO A 346 -6.69 0.00 38.80
CA PRO A 346 -6.00 1.16 39.35
C PRO A 346 -6.72 2.48 39.08
N HIS A 347 -7.64 2.52 38.12
CA HIS A 347 -8.31 3.73 37.63
C HIS A 347 -9.77 3.83 38.08
N ALA A 348 -10.35 5.04 37.91
CA ALA A 348 -11.79 5.26 38.11
C ALA A 348 -12.61 4.34 37.16
N PRO A 349 -13.79 3.85 37.61
CA PRO A 349 -14.49 4.20 38.84
C PRO A 349 -14.04 3.43 40.08
N GLN A 350 -13.32 2.31 39.97
CA GLN A 350 -12.99 1.42 41.09
C GLN A 350 -11.89 1.99 42.00
N ASN A 351 -10.85 2.62 41.43
CA ASN A 351 -9.74 3.27 42.17
C ASN A 351 -9.03 2.35 43.21
N GLU A 352 -8.78 1.09 42.88
CA GLU A 352 -8.10 0.12 43.75
C GLU A 352 -6.57 0.22 43.65
N GLU A 353 -6.00 1.44 43.62
CA GLU A 353 -4.58 1.69 43.30
C GLU A 353 -3.64 0.91 44.24
N THR A 354 -3.90 0.93 45.57
CA THR A 354 -3.04 0.22 46.56
C THR A 354 -3.03 -1.29 46.35
N MET A 355 -4.19 -1.88 46.03
CA MET A 355 -4.29 -3.31 45.76
C MET A 355 -3.57 -3.66 44.44
N ALA A 356 -3.75 -2.85 43.41
CA ALA A 356 -3.10 -3.02 42.11
C ALA A 356 -1.55 -2.96 42.23
N ILE A 357 -1.01 -2.00 43.04
CA ILE A 357 0.43 -1.92 43.33
C ILE A 357 0.95 -3.22 43.94
N LYS A 358 0.26 -3.75 44.98
CA LYS A 358 0.67 -5.01 45.62
C LYS A 358 0.69 -6.17 44.64
N LYS A 359 -0.35 -6.31 43.80
CA LYS A 359 -0.46 -7.37 42.80
C LYS A 359 0.66 -7.26 41.74
N ILE A 360 0.90 -6.10 41.19
CA ILE A 360 1.97 -5.88 40.19
C ILE A 360 3.34 -6.21 40.77
N ARG A 361 3.67 -5.71 41.98
CA ARG A 361 4.95 -6.05 42.65
C ARG A 361 5.09 -7.56 42.89
N SER A 362 4.02 -8.22 43.35
CA SER A 362 4.02 -9.68 43.54
C SER A 362 4.29 -10.43 42.24
N MET A 363 3.62 -10.06 41.15
CA MET A 363 3.82 -10.66 39.84
C MET A 363 5.25 -10.44 39.29
N VAL A 364 5.75 -9.20 39.41
CA VAL A 364 7.13 -8.86 38.95
C VAL A 364 8.16 -9.72 39.66
N ASN A 365 8.02 -9.91 40.98
CA ASN A 365 8.95 -10.69 41.78
C ASN A 365 8.78 -12.22 41.55
N ALA A 366 7.54 -12.72 41.56
CA ALA A 366 7.25 -14.13 41.44
C ALA A 366 7.68 -14.69 40.07
N TYR A 367 7.45 -13.94 39.01
CA TYR A 367 7.75 -14.37 37.64
C TYR A 367 9.06 -13.78 37.08
N GLN A 368 9.85 -13.08 37.92
CA GLN A 368 11.15 -12.51 37.57
C GLN A 368 11.09 -11.62 36.30
N ILE A 369 10.09 -10.76 36.21
CA ILE A 369 9.81 -9.90 35.06
C ILE A 369 11.00 -8.94 34.79
N ASP A 370 11.41 -8.82 33.53
CA ASP A 370 12.49 -7.94 33.07
C ASP A 370 11.98 -6.61 32.52
N ALA A 371 10.78 -6.61 31.90
CA ALA A 371 10.18 -5.43 31.29
C ALA A 371 8.66 -5.45 31.41
N ILE A 372 8.05 -4.26 31.33
CA ILE A 372 6.60 -4.09 31.31
C ILE A 372 6.21 -3.49 29.95
N SER A 373 5.23 -4.08 29.26
CA SER A 373 4.61 -3.54 28.05
C SER A 373 3.20 -3.05 28.38
N ILE A 374 2.83 -1.88 27.86
CA ILE A 374 1.51 -1.27 28.02
C ILE A 374 0.94 -0.99 26.63
N GLY A 375 -0.28 -1.44 26.32
CA GLY A 375 -0.97 -1.11 25.08
C GLY A 375 -1.22 0.41 24.98
N ASN A 376 -1.14 0.96 23.76
CA ASN A 376 -1.27 2.40 23.52
C ASN A 376 -2.72 2.90 23.34
N GLY A 377 -3.72 2.09 23.70
CA GLY A 377 -5.14 2.45 23.60
C GLY A 377 -5.69 3.27 24.75
N THR A 378 -6.97 3.04 25.04
CA THR A 378 -7.69 3.74 26.12
C THR A 378 -7.01 3.52 27.47
N ALA A 379 -6.87 4.57 28.29
CA ALA A 379 -6.21 4.55 29.61
C ALA A 379 -4.71 4.21 29.59
N SER A 380 -4.04 4.22 28.45
CA SER A 380 -2.62 3.89 28.32
C SER A 380 -1.73 4.80 29.18
N ARG A 381 -1.94 6.11 29.11
CA ARG A 381 -1.13 7.11 29.83
C ARG A 381 -1.32 7.03 31.33
N GLU A 382 -2.56 6.89 31.77
CA GLU A 382 -2.88 6.73 33.16
C GLU A 382 -2.25 5.46 33.73
N THR A 383 -2.24 4.39 32.92
CA THR A 383 -1.61 3.11 33.29
C THR A 383 -0.09 3.25 33.32
N GLU A 384 0.53 3.91 32.35
CA GLU A 384 1.97 4.19 32.33
C GLU A 384 2.39 5.00 33.54
N PHE A 385 1.65 6.08 33.87
CA PHE A 385 1.91 6.90 35.03
C PHE A 385 1.73 6.10 36.34
N PHE A 386 0.70 5.27 36.42
CA PHE A 386 0.49 4.36 37.54
C PHE A 386 1.67 3.41 37.75
N ILE A 387 2.13 2.74 36.69
CA ILE A 387 3.25 1.79 36.78
C ILE A 387 4.56 2.48 37.14
N LYS A 388 4.84 3.68 36.62
CA LYS A 388 6.06 4.45 36.93
C LYS A 388 6.13 4.92 38.38
N LYS A 389 4.99 5.02 39.12
CA LYS A 389 4.95 5.31 40.56
C LYS A 389 5.37 4.11 41.41
N ILE A 390 5.35 2.90 40.88
CA ILE A 390 5.62 1.70 41.67
C ILE A 390 7.13 1.55 41.87
N ALA A 391 7.57 1.51 43.12
CA ALA A 391 8.95 1.16 43.45
C ALA A 391 9.13 -0.37 43.30
N PHE A 392 9.95 -0.81 42.36
CA PHE A 392 10.34 -2.19 42.16
C PHE A 392 11.69 -2.49 42.83
N ASP A 393 11.92 -3.74 43.23
CA ASP A 393 13.16 -4.17 43.88
C ASP A 393 14.37 -4.20 42.91
N LYS A 394 14.10 -4.21 41.60
CA LYS A 394 15.09 -4.09 40.50
C LYS A 394 14.61 -3.05 39.47
N PRO A 395 15.50 -2.42 38.71
CA PRO A 395 15.11 -1.56 37.62
C PRO A 395 14.28 -2.33 36.56
N ILE A 396 13.05 -1.86 36.31
CA ILE A 396 12.14 -2.43 35.30
C ILE A 396 11.94 -1.38 34.22
N GLN A 397 12.19 -1.77 32.97
CA GLN A 397 11.91 -0.92 31.82
C GLN A 397 10.43 -0.98 31.45
N VAL A 398 9.81 0.16 31.19
CA VAL A 398 8.40 0.27 30.80
C VAL A 398 8.31 0.78 29.37
N PHE A 399 7.55 0.08 28.54
CA PHE A 399 7.38 0.37 27.13
C PHE A 399 5.90 0.52 26.79
N VAL A 400 5.57 1.52 25.97
CA VAL A 400 4.25 1.63 25.35
C VAL A 400 4.31 0.99 23.97
N VAL A 401 3.40 0.06 23.69
CA VAL A 401 3.39 -0.79 22.50
C VAL A 401 2.08 -0.59 21.74
N SER A 402 2.16 -0.53 20.41
CA SER A 402 0.96 -0.43 19.57
C SER A 402 0.05 -1.66 19.74
N GLU A 403 -1.22 -1.43 20.06
CA GLU A 403 -2.25 -2.48 20.12
C GLU A 403 -3.04 -2.66 18.80
N ALA A 404 -2.64 -1.95 17.73
CA ALA A 404 -3.33 -2.04 16.43
C ALA A 404 -3.51 -3.50 15.99
N GLY A 405 -4.75 -3.93 15.71
CA GLY A 405 -5.09 -5.29 15.34
C GLY A 405 -5.03 -6.34 16.48
N ALA A 406 -4.72 -5.98 17.75
CA ALA A 406 -4.70 -6.95 18.85
C ALA A 406 -6.08 -7.57 19.10
N SER A 407 -7.15 -6.81 18.96
CA SER A 407 -8.53 -7.30 19.06
C SER A 407 -8.88 -8.27 17.93
N VAL A 408 -8.36 -8.04 16.71
CA VAL A 408 -8.55 -8.97 15.57
C VAL A 408 -7.80 -10.28 15.83
N TYR A 409 -6.55 -10.21 16.29
CA TYR A 409 -5.80 -11.39 16.70
C TYR A 409 -6.54 -12.18 17.77
N SER A 410 -6.99 -11.53 18.86
CA SER A 410 -7.61 -12.20 20.00
C SER A 410 -8.87 -12.99 19.64
N ALA A 411 -9.62 -12.53 18.65
CA ALA A 411 -10.80 -13.19 18.08
C ALA A 411 -10.48 -14.23 17.01
N SER A 412 -9.24 -14.29 16.49
CA SER A 412 -8.84 -15.15 15.38
C SER A 412 -8.85 -16.64 15.71
N LYS A 413 -8.86 -17.47 14.67
CA LYS A 413 -8.66 -18.92 14.79
C LYS A 413 -7.29 -19.23 15.41
N THR A 414 -6.25 -18.53 14.99
CA THR A 414 -4.88 -18.68 15.50
C THR A 414 -4.81 -18.47 17.00
N ALA A 415 -5.40 -17.38 17.51
CA ALA A 415 -5.38 -17.11 18.95
C ALA A 415 -6.18 -18.13 19.76
N ARG A 416 -7.26 -18.69 19.19
CA ARG A 416 -8.02 -19.79 19.82
C ARG A 416 -7.24 -21.10 19.87
N GLU A 417 -6.44 -21.38 18.83
CA GLU A 417 -5.56 -22.55 18.80
C GLU A 417 -4.38 -22.41 19.79
N GLU A 418 -3.78 -21.21 19.88
CA GLU A 418 -2.67 -20.94 20.81
C GLU A 418 -3.13 -20.89 22.28
N PHE A 419 -4.32 -20.36 22.55
CA PHE A 419 -4.86 -20.15 23.91
C PHE A 419 -6.33 -20.61 24.01
N PRO A 420 -6.62 -21.92 23.91
CA PRO A 420 -7.99 -22.43 23.87
C PRO A 420 -8.77 -22.15 25.17
N ASN A 421 -8.11 -22.11 26.32
CA ASN A 421 -8.72 -22.01 27.64
C ASN A 421 -8.83 -20.54 28.16
N TYR A 422 -8.45 -19.55 27.35
CA TYR A 422 -8.43 -18.15 27.74
C TYR A 422 -9.38 -17.32 26.89
N ASP A 423 -9.93 -16.26 27.45
CA ASP A 423 -10.83 -15.35 26.75
C ASP A 423 -10.08 -14.37 25.81
N VAL A 424 -10.85 -13.59 25.06
CA VAL A 424 -10.33 -12.63 24.07
C VAL A 424 -9.47 -11.54 24.72
N THR A 425 -9.74 -11.15 25.97
CA THR A 425 -9.01 -10.07 26.65
C THR A 425 -7.62 -10.52 27.06
N VAL A 426 -7.49 -11.75 27.58
CA VAL A 426 -6.18 -12.36 27.91
C VAL A 426 -5.35 -12.55 26.64
N ARG A 427 -5.96 -13.07 25.56
CA ARG A 427 -5.27 -13.23 24.26
C ARG A 427 -4.76 -11.90 23.70
N GLY A 428 -5.54 -10.82 23.84
CA GLY A 428 -5.15 -9.46 23.47
C GLY A 428 -3.91 -8.99 24.24
N SER A 429 -3.93 -9.15 25.58
CA SER A 429 -2.82 -8.77 26.44
C SER A 429 -1.54 -9.58 26.12
N VAL A 430 -1.67 -10.88 25.82
CA VAL A 430 -0.53 -11.71 25.37
C VAL A 430 0.08 -11.16 24.08
N SER A 431 -0.77 -10.78 23.11
CA SER A 431 -0.30 -10.18 21.86
C SER A 431 0.48 -8.88 22.09
N ILE A 432 0.00 -8.01 23.00
CA ILE A 432 0.70 -6.77 23.38
C ILE A 432 2.10 -7.09 23.95
N GLY A 433 2.23 -8.10 24.79
CA GLY A 433 3.52 -8.52 25.34
C GLY A 433 4.47 -9.07 24.27
N ARG A 434 3.97 -9.98 23.43
CA ARG A 434 4.75 -10.59 22.34
C ARG A 434 5.24 -9.60 21.31
N ARG A 435 4.48 -8.51 21.04
CA ARG A 435 4.92 -7.42 20.15
C ARG A 435 6.13 -6.67 20.70
N LEU A 436 6.31 -6.60 22.01
CA LEU A 436 7.51 -6.04 22.60
C LEU A 436 8.69 -7.00 22.39
N SER A 437 8.49 -8.32 22.54
CA SER A 437 9.52 -9.32 22.30
C SER A 437 9.98 -9.32 20.84
N ASP A 438 9.05 -9.48 19.90
CA ASP A 438 9.30 -9.37 18.44
C ASP A 438 8.03 -8.92 17.70
N PRO A 439 7.96 -7.66 17.26
CA PRO A 439 6.82 -7.12 16.51
C PRO A 439 6.52 -7.90 15.23
N LEU A 440 7.55 -8.27 14.47
CA LEU A 440 7.41 -9.02 13.21
C LEU A 440 6.76 -10.37 13.45
N ALA A 441 7.30 -11.15 14.40
CA ALA A 441 6.83 -12.51 14.68
C ALA A 441 5.36 -12.54 15.13
N GLU A 442 4.88 -11.49 15.80
CA GLU A 442 3.50 -11.42 16.27
C GLU A 442 2.56 -10.84 15.23
N LEU A 443 2.93 -9.73 14.58
CA LEU A 443 2.04 -9.03 13.64
C LEU A 443 1.71 -9.83 12.37
N VAL A 444 2.60 -10.71 11.92
CA VAL A 444 2.34 -11.59 10.76
C VAL A 444 1.23 -12.62 10.99
N LYS A 445 0.77 -12.81 12.23
CA LYS A 445 -0.37 -13.68 12.57
C LYS A 445 -1.73 -13.04 12.23
N ILE A 446 -1.74 -11.76 11.90
CA ILE A 446 -2.94 -10.97 11.61
C ILE A 446 -2.94 -10.65 10.12
N ASP A 447 -4.14 -10.62 9.49
CA ASP A 447 -4.25 -10.07 8.13
C ASP A 447 -3.69 -8.64 8.13
N PRO A 448 -2.72 -8.30 7.27
CA PRO A 448 -2.12 -6.97 7.24
C PRO A 448 -3.14 -5.83 7.08
N LYS A 449 -4.27 -6.08 6.41
CA LYS A 449 -5.39 -5.13 6.31
C LYS A 449 -6.09 -4.83 7.65
N ALA A 450 -5.98 -5.72 8.62
CA ALA A 450 -6.55 -5.52 9.96
C ALA A 450 -5.65 -4.69 10.86
N ILE A 451 -4.41 -4.45 10.46
CA ILE A 451 -3.50 -3.52 11.14
C ILE A 451 -3.83 -2.10 10.67
N GLY A 452 -4.25 -1.24 11.59
CA GLY A 452 -4.57 0.16 11.28
C GLY A 452 -3.30 0.95 10.99
N VAL A 453 -2.98 1.13 9.72
CA VAL A 453 -1.74 1.80 9.26
C VAL A 453 -1.98 3.17 8.63
N GLY A 454 -3.23 3.63 8.58
CA GLY A 454 -3.54 4.97 8.08
C GLY A 454 -5.03 5.30 8.01
N GLN A 455 -5.31 6.60 7.98
CA GLN A 455 -6.64 7.14 7.75
C GLN A 455 -7.05 6.84 6.29
N TYR A 456 -8.32 6.58 6.03
CA TYR A 456 -8.85 6.22 4.70
C TYR A 456 -8.41 4.85 4.15
N GLN A 457 -7.84 3.97 4.97
CA GLN A 457 -7.45 2.61 4.53
C GLN A 457 -8.62 1.81 3.93
N HIS A 458 -9.85 2.07 4.37
CA HIS A 458 -11.07 1.41 3.87
C HIS A 458 -11.64 2.03 2.59
N ASP A 459 -11.14 3.21 2.17
CA ASP A 459 -11.67 3.99 1.05
C ASP A 459 -10.89 3.76 -0.25
N VAL A 460 -9.69 3.19 -0.17
CA VAL A 460 -8.86 2.84 -1.32
C VAL A 460 -9.26 1.49 -1.93
N ASP A 461 -8.74 1.18 -3.12
CA ASP A 461 -8.89 -0.13 -3.75
C ASP A 461 -8.39 -1.26 -2.85
N GLN A 462 -9.31 -2.09 -2.36
CA GLN A 462 -9.02 -3.13 -1.37
C GLN A 462 -8.19 -4.29 -1.92
N ALA A 463 -8.23 -4.54 -3.23
CA ALA A 463 -7.43 -5.60 -3.86
C ALA A 463 -5.97 -5.15 -3.98
N LYS A 464 -5.75 -3.92 -4.48
CA LYS A 464 -4.41 -3.32 -4.56
C LYS A 464 -3.79 -3.09 -3.18
N LEU A 465 -4.60 -2.66 -2.20
CA LEU A 465 -4.16 -2.53 -0.81
C LEU A 465 -3.65 -3.87 -0.28
N LYS A 466 -4.41 -4.94 -0.46
CA LYS A 466 -4.00 -6.27 0.01
C LYS A 466 -2.70 -6.72 -0.64
N GLU A 467 -2.59 -6.60 -1.97
CA GLU A 467 -1.38 -7.00 -2.71
C GLU A 467 -0.14 -6.25 -2.21
N GLU A 468 -0.22 -4.94 -2.00
CA GLU A 468 0.90 -4.11 -1.55
C GLU A 468 1.28 -4.38 -0.07
N LEU A 469 0.29 -4.60 0.81
CA LEU A 469 0.56 -4.94 2.20
C LEU A 469 1.17 -6.34 2.34
N ASP A 470 0.69 -7.34 1.58
CA ASP A 470 1.27 -8.69 1.55
C ASP A 470 2.72 -8.65 1.03
N SER A 471 2.99 -7.89 -0.06
CA SER A 471 4.36 -7.63 -0.56
C SER A 471 5.25 -7.03 0.53
N THR A 472 4.73 -6.07 1.28
CA THR A 472 5.47 -5.42 2.38
C THR A 472 5.83 -6.41 3.48
N VAL A 473 4.91 -7.29 3.88
CA VAL A 473 5.20 -8.34 4.86
C VAL A 473 6.30 -9.28 4.35
N ILE A 474 6.20 -9.72 3.08
CA ILE A 474 7.21 -10.59 2.44
C ILE A 474 8.58 -9.90 2.47
N ARG A 475 8.68 -8.63 2.09
CA ARG A 475 9.94 -7.87 2.14
C ARG A 475 10.52 -7.83 3.56
N CYS A 476 9.69 -7.47 4.55
CA CYS A 476 10.12 -7.38 5.94
C CYS A 476 10.65 -8.71 6.46
N VAL A 477 9.90 -9.80 6.28
CA VAL A 477 10.28 -11.14 6.74
C VAL A 477 11.61 -11.60 6.12
N ASN A 478 11.75 -11.44 4.80
CA ASN A 478 12.96 -11.87 4.10
C ASN A 478 14.15 -10.92 4.34
N SER A 479 13.94 -9.69 4.80
CA SER A 479 15.03 -8.77 5.17
C SER A 479 15.70 -9.15 6.49
N VAL A 480 14.93 -9.67 7.45
CA VAL A 480 15.43 -10.01 8.80
C VAL A 480 16.15 -11.36 8.83
N GLY A 481 15.62 -12.34 8.12
CA GLY A 481 16.06 -13.75 8.24
C GLY A 481 15.40 -14.44 9.44
N ILE A 482 14.95 -15.66 9.24
CA ILE A 482 14.01 -16.31 10.16
C ILE A 482 14.65 -17.56 10.78
N ASN A 483 14.68 -17.64 12.12
CA ASN A 483 15.11 -18.84 12.80
C ASN A 483 14.05 -19.95 12.67
N ILE A 484 14.37 -21.01 11.93
CA ILE A 484 13.42 -22.09 11.63
C ILE A 484 12.99 -22.86 12.89
N ASN A 485 13.83 -22.89 13.91
CA ASN A 485 13.57 -23.66 15.13
C ASN A 485 12.60 -22.96 16.08
N THR A 486 12.42 -21.64 15.95
CA THR A 486 11.53 -20.84 16.81
C THR A 486 10.35 -20.25 16.06
N ALA A 487 10.46 -20.09 14.74
CA ALA A 487 9.43 -19.42 13.92
C ALA A 487 8.08 -20.15 13.92
N SER A 488 7.01 -19.37 13.95
CA SER A 488 5.64 -19.85 13.78
C SER A 488 5.37 -20.23 12.31
N LYS A 489 4.34 -21.06 12.08
CA LYS A 489 3.87 -21.38 10.71
C LYS A 489 3.52 -20.11 9.91
N HIS A 490 2.96 -19.10 10.58
CA HIS A 490 2.58 -17.85 9.94
C HIS A 490 3.80 -17.06 9.48
N LEU A 491 4.85 -16.98 10.32
CA LEU A 491 6.08 -16.29 9.94
C LEU A 491 6.80 -17.00 8.79
N LEU A 492 6.86 -18.35 8.85
CA LEU A 492 7.47 -19.18 7.81
C LEU A 492 6.76 -19.07 6.46
N SER A 493 5.44 -18.88 6.43
CA SER A 493 4.67 -18.79 5.18
C SER A 493 5.03 -17.58 4.31
N TYR A 494 5.63 -16.54 4.89
CA TYR A 494 6.13 -15.36 4.17
C TYR A 494 7.60 -15.47 3.74
N VAL A 495 8.29 -16.55 4.11
CA VAL A 495 9.65 -16.78 3.62
C VAL A 495 9.60 -17.12 2.12
N SER A 496 10.52 -16.54 1.36
CA SER A 496 10.67 -16.77 -0.09
C SER A 496 10.61 -18.26 -0.42
N GLY A 497 9.74 -18.65 -1.35
CA GLY A 497 9.59 -20.07 -1.77
C GLY A 497 8.86 -20.98 -0.77
N ILE A 498 8.42 -20.47 0.40
CA ILE A 498 7.73 -21.23 1.43
C ILE A 498 6.31 -20.69 1.59
N GLY A 499 5.33 -21.36 1.01
CA GLY A 499 3.92 -21.04 1.22
C GLY A 499 3.34 -21.70 2.46
N GLU A 500 2.07 -21.42 2.78
CA GLU A 500 1.38 -21.90 3.99
C GLU A 500 1.55 -23.41 4.23
N LYS A 501 1.36 -24.22 3.18
CA LYS A 501 1.43 -25.68 3.31
C LYS A 501 2.83 -26.20 3.63
N LEU A 502 3.87 -25.58 3.06
CA LEU A 502 5.25 -25.91 3.38
C LEU A 502 5.63 -25.46 4.80
N ALA A 503 5.13 -24.28 5.21
CA ALA A 503 5.32 -23.79 6.58
C ALA A 503 4.70 -24.73 7.62
N GLU A 504 3.50 -25.26 7.39
CA GLU A 504 2.88 -26.29 8.22
C GLU A 504 3.75 -27.56 8.28
N ASN A 505 4.20 -28.06 7.13
CA ASN A 505 5.04 -29.26 7.05
C ASN A 505 6.38 -29.08 7.78
N ILE A 506 6.99 -27.87 7.72
CA ILE A 506 8.23 -27.55 8.44
C ILE A 506 7.99 -27.62 9.95
N VAL A 507 6.90 -26.99 10.45
CA VAL A 507 6.58 -27.01 11.88
C VAL A 507 6.27 -28.43 12.35
N GLN A 508 5.51 -29.20 11.56
CA GLN A 508 5.22 -30.60 11.86
C GLN A 508 6.51 -31.46 11.91
N TYR A 509 7.36 -31.34 10.88
CA TYR A 509 8.63 -32.06 10.83
C TYR A 509 9.49 -31.76 12.06
N ARG A 510 9.57 -30.47 12.45
CA ARG A 510 10.31 -30.06 13.66
C ARG A 510 9.74 -30.66 14.94
N SER A 511 8.42 -30.76 15.07
CA SER A 511 7.79 -31.38 16.26
C SER A 511 8.02 -32.88 16.35
N GLU A 512 8.11 -33.57 15.21
CA GLU A 512 8.28 -35.02 15.14
C GLU A 512 9.75 -35.49 15.23
N ASN A 513 10.66 -34.68 14.66
CA ASN A 513 12.08 -35.08 14.47
C ASN A 513 13.07 -34.23 15.30
N GLY A 514 12.58 -33.28 16.09
CA GLY A 514 13.41 -32.33 16.83
C GLY A 514 13.88 -31.13 15.98
N PRO A 515 14.69 -30.25 16.58
CA PRO A 515 15.17 -29.04 15.93
C PRO A 515 16.07 -29.37 14.74
N PHE A 516 16.02 -28.48 13.72
CA PHE A 516 16.93 -28.55 12.58
C PHE A 516 18.35 -28.20 13.01
N GLU A 517 19.32 -29.00 12.61
CA GLU A 517 20.74 -28.82 12.89
C GLU A 517 21.53 -28.26 11.71
N ASP A 518 20.97 -28.39 10.49
CA ASP A 518 21.53 -27.84 9.26
C ASP A 518 20.43 -27.55 8.22
N ARG A 519 20.73 -26.67 7.25
CA ARG A 519 19.80 -26.31 6.16
C ARG A 519 19.50 -27.50 5.23
N LYS A 520 20.38 -28.47 5.09
CA LYS A 520 20.16 -29.62 4.22
C LYS A 520 19.00 -30.48 4.70
N GLN A 521 18.72 -30.49 6.02
CA GLN A 521 17.58 -31.20 6.57
C GLN A 521 16.22 -30.67 6.06
N LEU A 522 16.15 -29.43 5.57
CA LEU A 522 14.95 -28.92 4.91
C LEU A 522 14.50 -29.80 3.74
N LYS A 523 15.42 -30.42 3.00
CA LYS A 523 15.09 -31.34 1.91
C LYS A 523 14.39 -32.64 2.38
N LYS A 524 14.37 -32.92 3.69
CA LYS A 524 13.63 -34.04 4.27
C LYS A 524 12.19 -33.66 4.62
N VAL A 525 11.85 -32.40 4.60
CA VAL A 525 10.46 -31.91 4.86
C VAL A 525 9.57 -32.34 3.69
N PRO A 526 8.41 -32.98 3.96
CA PRO A 526 7.48 -33.40 2.91
C PRO A 526 7.09 -32.25 2.00
N ARG A 527 7.12 -32.47 0.67
CA ARG A 527 6.80 -31.52 -0.40
C ARG A 527 7.75 -30.33 -0.55
N LEU A 528 8.80 -30.21 0.22
CA LEU A 528 9.82 -29.19 0.05
C LEU A 528 10.83 -29.68 -1.02
N GLY A 529 10.55 -29.34 -2.29
CA GLY A 529 11.40 -29.70 -3.42
C GLY A 529 12.62 -28.78 -3.57
N ASP A 530 13.50 -29.12 -4.54
CA ASP A 530 14.75 -28.37 -4.77
C ASP A 530 14.52 -26.90 -5.07
N LYS A 531 13.46 -26.54 -5.82
CA LYS A 531 13.11 -25.15 -6.14
C LYS A 531 12.75 -24.34 -4.88
N ALA A 532 11.91 -24.89 -4.00
CA ALA A 532 11.56 -24.25 -2.73
C ALA A 532 12.78 -24.12 -1.80
N TYR A 533 13.63 -25.15 -1.76
CA TYR A 533 14.89 -25.13 -1.04
C TYR A 533 15.81 -24.02 -1.56
N GLN A 534 16.03 -23.94 -2.87
CA GLN A 534 16.85 -22.92 -3.49
C GLN A 534 16.36 -21.51 -3.14
N GLN A 535 15.06 -21.26 -3.24
CA GLN A 535 14.52 -19.93 -2.99
C GLN A 535 14.43 -19.55 -1.51
N GLY A 536 14.25 -20.53 -0.61
CA GLY A 536 13.98 -20.28 0.82
C GLY A 536 15.18 -20.42 1.75
N ALA A 537 16.11 -21.34 1.44
CA ALA A 537 17.15 -21.75 2.39
C ALA A 537 18.00 -20.60 2.93
N ALA A 538 18.34 -19.63 2.10
CA ALA A 538 19.20 -18.52 2.51
C ALA A 538 18.48 -17.44 3.35
N PHE A 539 17.16 -17.46 3.43
CA PHE A 539 16.36 -16.59 4.32
C PHE A 539 16.10 -17.24 5.69
N ILE A 540 16.40 -18.53 5.82
CA ILE A 540 16.28 -19.30 7.05
C ILE A 540 17.60 -19.26 7.80
N ARG A 541 17.54 -19.15 9.13
CA ARG A 541 18.66 -19.19 10.06
C ARG A 541 18.54 -20.40 10.98
N ILE A 542 19.67 -20.99 11.32
CA ILE A 542 19.75 -22.07 12.32
C ILE A 542 20.83 -21.67 13.31
N THR A 543 20.41 -21.25 14.49
CA THR A 543 21.32 -20.91 15.58
C THR A 543 22.02 -22.19 16.05
N ASN A 544 23.33 -22.13 16.26
CA ASN A 544 24.15 -23.27 16.64
C ASN A 544 24.13 -24.45 15.62
N ALA A 545 24.01 -24.13 14.33
CA ALA A 545 24.05 -25.10 13.26
C ALA A 545 25.39 -25.84 13.18
N LYS A 546 25.38 -27.08 12.64
CA LYS A 546 26.59 -27.84 12.33
C LYS A 546 27.52 -27.11 11.36
N ASN A 547 26.93 -26.44 10.34
CA ASN A 547 27.64 -25.53 9.46
C ASN A 547 27.40 -24.09 9.91
N PRO A 548 28.40 -23.32 10.32
CA PRO A 548 28.21 -21.95 10.80
C PRO A 548 27.62 -21.01 9.74
N LEU A 549 27.75 -21.31 8.44
CA LEU A 549 27.11 -20.55 7.36
C LEU A 549 25.58 -20.66 7.39
N ASP A 550 25.02 -21.70 8.03
CA ASP A 550 23.57 -21.84 8.15
C ASP A 550 22.92 -20.79 9.09
N ASN A 551 23.74 -20.08 9.88
CA ASN A 551 23.31 -18.90 10.64
C ASN A 551 23.64 -17.57 9.95
N SER A 552 23.78 -17.56 8.64
CA SER A 552 24.11 -16.36 7.85
C SER A 552 23.13 -16.16 6.68
N ALA A 553 23.21 -15.02 5.98
CA ALA A 553 22.48 -14.79 4.73
C ALA A 553 23.19 -15.37 3.49
N VAL A 554 24.31 -16.08 3.66
CA VAL A 554 24.99 -16.71 2.54
C VAL A 554 24.11 -17.83 1.97
N HIS A 555 23.93 -17.81 0.66
CA HIS A 555 23.14 -18.83 -0.04
C HIS A 555 23.92 -20.17 -0.08
N PRO A 556 23.25 -21.34 0.10
CA PRO A 556 23.93 -22.64 0.05
C PRO A 556 24.71 -22.92 -1.23
N GLU A 557 24.31 -22.35 -2.37
CA GLU A 557 25.06 -22.43 -3.64
C GLU A 557 26.47 -21.82 -3.55
N ALA A 558 26.66 -20.85 -2.65
CA ALA A 558 27.92 -20.15 -2.46
C ALA A 558 28.83 -20.79 -1.40
N TYR A 559 28.39 -21.82 -0.67
CA TYR A 559 29.20 -22.45 0.37
C TYR A 559 30.56 -22.96 -0.14
N PRO A 560 30.65 -23.65 -1.30
CA PRO A 560 31.95 -24.08 -1.81
C PRO A 560 32.94 -22.93 -2.06
N VAL A 561 32.41 -21.75 -2.47
CA VAL A 561 33.22 -20.57 -2.70
C VAL A 561 33.75 -20.00 -1.38
N VAL A 562 32.91 -19.93 -0.33
CA VAL A 562 33.32 -19.46 1.00
C VAL A 562 34.31 -20.44 1.66
N GLU A 563 34.11 -21.74 1.52
CA GLU A 563 35.04 -22.78 1.97
C GLU A 563 36.41 -22.65 1.28
N LYS A 564 36.43 -22.33 -0.02
CA LYS A 564 37.64 -22.04 -0.77
C LYS A 564 38.33 -20.77 -0.25
N MET A 565 37.57 -19.71 0.03
CA MET A 565 38.11 -18.45 0.63
C MET A 565 38.79 -18.75 1.97
N ALA A 566 38.17 -19.54 2.84
CA ALA A 566 38.74 -19.91 4.13
C ALA A 566 40.02 -20.71 3.95
N LYS A 567 39.99 -21.73 3.08
CA LYS A 567 41.15 -22.58 2.77
C LYS A 567 42.35 -21.80 2.22
N ASP A 568 42.10 -20.86 1.30
CA ASP A 568 43.16 -20.04 0.68
C ASP A 568 43.83 -19.10 1.71
N LEU A 569 43.13 -18.75 2.79
CA LEU A 569 43.64 -18.01 3.92
C LEU A 569 44.20 -18.90 5.05
N ASN A 570 44.21 -20.22 4.89
CA ASN A 570 44.55 -21.21 5.91
C ASN A 570 43.74 -21.06 7.21
N LEU A 571 42.44 -20.80 7.09
CA LEU A 571 41.50 -20.57 8.18
C LEU A 571 40.38 -21.62 8.15
N SER A 572 39.84 -21.93 9.31
CA SER A 572 38.54 -22.61 9.41
C SER A 572 37.41 -21.64 9.15
N LEU A 573 36.22 -22.17 8.82
CA LEU A 573 35.02 -21.30 8.64
C LEU A 573 34.72 -20.48 9.89
N ASN A 574 34.85 -21.06 11.08
CA ASN A 574 34.60 -20.38 12.36
C ASN A 574 35.59 -19.23 12.62
N GLU A 575 36.82 -19.35 12.15
CA GLU A 575 37.82 -18.28 12.29
C GLU A 575 37.65 -17.16 11.27
N LEU A 576 37.07 -17.46 10.12
CA LEU A 576 36.77 -16.46 9.07
C LEU A 576 35.52 -15.65 9.40
N ILE A 577 34.48 -16.32 9.93
CA ILE A 577 33.17 -15.71 10.22
C ILE A 577 33.30 -14.77 11.44
N ALA A 578 32.62 -13.62 11.39
CA ALA A 578 32.63 -12.55 12.38
C ALA A 578 34.03 -11.94 12.65
N ASN A 579 34.95 -12.08 11.71
CA ASN A 579 36.30 -11.52 11.82
C ASN A 579 36.60 -10.55 10.68
N LYS A 580 36.40 -9.26 10.95
CA LYS A 580 36.54 -8.18 9.96
C LYS A 580 37.96 -8.06 9.40
N GLU A 581 39.00 -8.33 10.21
CA GLU A 581 40.40 -8.25 9.77
C GLU A 581 40.73 -9.34 8.75
N LYS A 582 40.23 -10.55 8.99
CA LYS A 582 40.46 -11.71 8.10
C LYS A 582 39.62 -11.62 6.83
N THR A 583 38.35 -11.20 6.94
CA THR A 583 37.50 -11.00 5.75
C THR A 583 38.02 -9.90 4.83
N ALA A 584 38.65 -8.86 5.37
CA ALA A 584 39.27 -7.79 4.58
C ALA A 584 40.46 -8.27 3.70
N LEU A 585 41.06 -9.43 4.00
CA LEU A 585 42.11 -10.03 3.18
C LEU A 585 41.58 -10.72 1.91
N ILE A 586 40.28 -10.96 1.82
CA ILE A 586 39.66 -11.63 0.70
C ILE A 586 39.62 -10.68 -0.51
N LYS A 587 40.18 -11.10 -1.63
CA LYS A 587 40.10 -10.42 -2.92
C LYS A 587 38.96 -11.06 -3.72
N PRO A 588 37.76 -10.45 -3.81
CA PRO A 588 36.58 -11.09 -4.39
C PRO A 588 36.79 -11.48 -5.87
N GLU A 589 37.63 -10.72 -6.61
CA GLU A 589 37.87 -10.99 -8.03
C GLU A 589 38.44 -12.39 -8.30
N LYS A 590 39.10 -13.01 -7.34
CA LYS A 590 39.69 -14.35 -7.44
C LYS A 590 38.65 -15.49 -7.38
N TYR A 591 37.44 -15.19 -6.91
CA TYR A 591 36.40 -16.16 -6.60
C TYR A 591 35.16 -16.04 -7.51
N VAL A 592 35.24 -15.20 -8.53
CA VAL A 592 34.16 -15.07 -9.52
C VAL A 592 33.99 -16.39 -10.27
N THR A 593 32.75 -16.86 -10.36
CA THR A 593 32.34 -18.03 -11.18
C THR A 593 31.23 -17.61 -12.13
N PRO A 594 30.85 -18.45 -13.11
CA PRO A 594 29.72 -18.14 -13.98
C PRO A 594 28.40 -17.91 -13.23
N GLU A 595 28.21 -18.55 -12.07
CA GLU A 595 27.00 -18.49 -11.27
C GLU A 595 27.05 -17.40 -10.19
N ILE A 596 28.26 -17.02 -9.72
CA ILE A 596 28.48 -16.09 -8.60
C ILE A 596 29.40 -14.97 -9.07
N GLY A 597 28.83 -13.83 -9.37
CA GLY A 597 29.57 -12.66 -9.83
C GLY A 597 30.11 -11.80 -8.69
N LEU A 598 30.73 -10.70 -9.08
CA LEU A 598 31.42 -9.81 -8.15
C LEU A 598 30.49 -9.12 -7.15
N LEU A 599 29.25 -8.81 -7.54
CA LEU A 599 28.27 -8.16 -6.66
C LEU A 599 27.87 -9.12 -5.52
N THR A 600 27.53 -10.36 -5.87
CA THR A 600 27.19 -11.40 -4.90
C THR A 600 28.36 -11.72 -3.97
N LEU A 601 29.60 -11.74 -4.46
CA LEU A 601 30.79 -11.97 -3.64
C LEU A 601 31.03 -10.85 -2.61
N LYS A 602 30.83 -9.59 -3.00
CA LYS A 602 30.92 -8.46 -2.07
C LYS A 602 29.86 -8.54 -0.96
N ASP A 603 28.64 -8.95 -1.29
CA ASP A 603 27.58 -9.15 -0.29
C ASP A 603 27.92 -10.32 0.66
N ILE A 604 28.48 -11.42 0.13
CA ILE A 604 28.93 -12.56 0.94
C ILE A 604 30.03 -12.11 1.93
N ILE A 605 31.04 -11.37 1.48
CA ILE A 605 32.12 -10.89 2.35
C ILE A 605 31.56 -9.99 3.46
N LYS A 606 30.66 -9.08 3.10
CA LYS A 606 29.98 -8.22 4.08
C LYS A 606 29.16 -9.00 5.09
N GLU A 607 28.48 -10.05 4.66
CA GLU A 607 27.72 -10.95 5.54
C GLU A 607 28.65 -11.75 6.47
N LEU A 608 29.81 -12.19 5.98
CA LEU A 608 30.80 -12.91 6.81
C LEU A 608 31.40 -12.02 7.90
N GLU A 609 31.48 -10.70 7.71
CA GLU A 609 31.94 -9.76 8.76
C GLU A 609 30.99 -9.73 9.96
N LYS A 610 29.69 -9.84 9.72
CA LYS A 610 28.62 -9.76 10.73
C LYS A 610 27.50 -10.73 10.38
N PRO A 611 27.70 -12.04 10.56
CA PRO A 611 26.76 -13.06 10.13
C PRO A 611 25.45 -12.99 10.91
N GLY A 612 24.35 -13.15 10.19
CA GLY A 612 23.01 -13.21 10.78
C GLY A 612 22.57 -11.95 11.53
N LEU A 613 23.19 -10.80 11.24
CA LEU A 613 22.85 -9.55 11.91
C LEU A 613 21.39 -9.18 11.57
N ASP A 614 20.57 -9.10 12.62
CA ASP A 614 19.24 -8.50 12.50
C ASP A 614 19.38 -7.01 12.16
N PRO A 615 18.82 -6.51 11.05
CA PRO A 615 18.93 -5.09 10.65
C PRO A 615 18.17 -4.17 11.63
N ARG A 616 17.29 -4.70 12.46
CA ARG A 616 16.51 -3.94 13.44
C ARG A 616 17.40 -3.55 14.62
N LYS A 617 17.23 -2.33 15.12
CA LYS A 617 17.93 -1.87 16.35
C LYS A 617 17.23 -2.48 17.58
N SER A 618 17.91 -2.51 18.72
CA SER A 618 17.26 -2.87 19.99
C SER A 618 16.28 -1.81 20.47
N ALA A 619 15.21 -2.22 21.14
CA ALA A 619 14.23 -1.34 21.74
C ALA A 619 14.86 -0.41 22.81
N LYS A 620 14.45 0.86 22.81
CA LYS A 620 14.89 1.87 23.79
C LYS A 620 13.68 2.47 24.48
N VAL A 621 13.81 2.72 25.79
CA VAL A 621 12.81 3.43 26.57
C VAL A 621 12.75 4.89 26.12
N PHE A 622 11.54 5.44 26.04
CA PHE A 622 11.26 6.84 25.74
C PHE A 622 10.45 7.47 26.88
N GLU A 623 10.71 8.73 27.19
CA GLU A 623 10.00 9.46 28.22
C GLU A 623 9.47 10.78 27.67
N PHE A 624 8.16 11.02 27.87
CA PHE A 624 7.53 12.31 27.61
C PHE A 624 7.88 13.34 28.69
N ASP A 625 7.69 14.63 28.39
CA ASP A 625 7.84 15.68 29.40
C ASP A 625 6.76 15.55 30.50
N ALA A 626 7.22 15.35 31.73
CA ALA A 626 6.34 15.13 32.87
C ALA A 626 5.47 16.36 33.26
N ASN A 627 5.84 17.56 32.79
CA ASN A 627 5.16 18.81 33.08
C ASN A 627 3.99 19.09 32.12
N VAL A 628 3.89 18.39 30.99
CA VAL A 628 2.88 18.60 29.96
C VAL A 628 1.85 17.47 30.05
N LYS A 629 0.64 17.78 30.55
CA LYS A 629 -0.46 16.82 30.78
C LYS A 629 -1.69 17.08 29.91
N SER A 630 -1.83 18.29 29.41
CA SER A 630 -2.99 18.73 28.62
C SER A 630 -2.59 19.81 27.62
N ILE A 631 -3.46 20.08 26.64
CA ILE A 631 -3.25 21.15 25.65
C ILE A 631 -3.07 22.51 26.27
N LYS A 632 -3.64 22.74 27.47
CA LYS A 632 -3.52 24.01 28.21
C LYS A 632 -2.14 24.26 28.81
N ASP A 633 -1.34 23.23 28.98
CA ASP A 633 0.03 23.32 29.49
C ASP A 633 1.02 23.75 28.41
N LEU A 634 0.59 23.70 27.13
CA LEU A 634 1.43 24.02 26.00
C LEU A 634 1.59 25.54 25.81
N LYS A 635 2.81 25.97 25.56
CA LYS A 635 3.14 27.35 25.18
C LYS A 635 3.95 27.35 23.90
N THR A 636 3.67 28.29 23.02
CA THR A 636 4.47 28.52 21.81
C THR A 636 5.94 28.68 22.18
N GLY A 637 6.81 27.98 21.46
CA GLY A 637 8.25 27.97 21.70
C GLY A 637 8.75 26.83 22.62
N MET A 638 7.88 26.08 23.28
CA MET A 638 8.28 24.88 24.05
C MET A 638 8.88 23.82 23.14
N ILE A 639 9.99 23.23 23.57
CA ILE A 639 10.62 22.06 22.92
C ILE A 639 10.25 20.84 23.76
N LEU A 640 9.64 19.86 23.14
CA LEU A 640 9.10 18.67 23.78
C LEU A 640 9.59 17.41 23.08
N PRO A 641 9.93 16.35 23.83
CA PRO A 641 10.14 15.04 23.25
C PRO A 641 8.81 14.46 22.78
N GLY A 642 8.80 13.84 21.61
CA GLY A 642 7.60 13.26 21.02
C GLY A 642 7.86 11.96 20.27
N ILE A 643 6.79 11.23 19.99
CA ILE A 643 6.80 10.01 19.17
C ILE A 643 5.95 10.24 17.93
N VAL A 644 6.49 9.97 16.76
CA VAL A 644 5.73 10.01 15.51
C VAL A 644 4.70 8.88 15.54
N ASN A 645 3.41 9.22 15.58
CA ASN A 645 2.32 8.23 15.67
C ASN A 645 1.54 8.04 14.38
N ASN A 646 1.68 8.95 13.41
CA ASN A 646 1.11 8.81 12.08
C ASN A 646 1.92 9.60 11.04
N ILE A 647 2.04 9.07 9.83
CA ILE A 647 2.71 9.71 8.70
C ILE A 647 1.72 9.85 7.55
N THR A 648 1.70 11.03 6.94
CA THR A 648 0.88 11.39 5.79
C THR A 648 1.72 12.09 4.74
N ASN A 649 1.20 12.27 3.52
CA ASN A 649 1.93 12.96 2.45
C ASN A 649 2.19 14.46 2.74
N PHE A 650 1.42 15.07 3.65
CA PHE A 650 1.54 16.49 4.00
C PHE A 650 2.30 16.74 5.31
N GLY A 651 2.75 15.67 5.99
CA GLY A 651 3.50 15.79 7.24
C GLY A 651 3.31 14.59 8.16
N CYS A 652 3.73 14.73 9.39
CA CYS A 652 3.53 13.70 10.41
C CYS A 652 2.81 14.24 11.65
N PHE A 653 2.11 13.34 12.34
CA PHE A 653 1.53 13.61 13.64
C PHE A 653 2.48 13.08 14.71
N VAL A 654 2.70 13.90 15.73
CA VAL A 654 3.61 13.58 16.84
C VAL A 654 2.82 13.58 18.15
N ASP A 655 2.87 12.47 18.85
CA ASP A 655 2.41 12.37 20.22
C ASP A 655 3.46 13.03 21.14
N ILE A 656 3.07 14.04 21.87
CA ILE A 656 3.90 14.82 22.80
C ILE A 656 3.52 14.57 24.26
N GLY A 657 2.84 13.44 24.54
CA GLY A 657 2.45 13.06 25.89
C GLY A 657 1.09 13.60 26.36
N ILE A 658 0.27 14.18 25.47
CA ILE A 658 -1.10 14.62 25.74
C ILE A 658 -2.11 13.95 24.85
N LYS A 659 -3.41 14.14 25.10
CA LYS A 659 -4.49 13.47 24.37
C LYS A 659 -4.48 13.78 22.87
N GLU A 660 -4.18 15.01 22.50
CA GLU A 660 -4.13 15.53 21.15
C GLU A 660 -2.72 15.40 20.58
N SER A 661 -2.58 14.83 19.38
CA SER A 661 -1.29 14.80 18.67
C SER A 661 -1.08 16.12 17.94
N GLY A 662 0.16 16.59 17.91
CA GLY A 662 0.54 17.77 17.15
C GLY A 662 0.93 17.43 15.71
N LEU A 663 0.62 18.32 14.78
CA LEU A 663 0.99 18.19 13.38
C LEU A 663 2.32 18.89 13.11
N VAL A 664 3.29 18.17 12.56
CA VAL A 664 4.48 18.71 11.90
C VAL A 664 4.22 18.66 10.39
N HIS A 665 3.95 19.82 9.79
CA HIS A 665 3.77 19.92 8.34
C HIS A 665 5.07 19.56 7.61
N ILE A 666 4.99 19.04 6.36
CA ILE A 666 6.16 18.61 5.58
C ILE A 666 7.24 19.71 5.46
N SER A 667 6.84 20.98 5.37
CA SER A 667 7.76 22.12 5.34
C SER A 667 8.45 22.43 6.68
N GLN A 668 8.02 21.78 7.77
CA GLN A 668 8.50 21.97 9.13
C GLN A 668 9.29 20.76 9.66
N LEU A 669 9.56 19.76 8.81
CA LEU A 669 10.30 18.54 9.18
C LEU A 669 11.81 18.78 9.26
N LYS A 670 12.37 19.54 8.31
CA LYS A 670 13.77 19.96 8.28
C LYS A 670 13.92 21.26 7.53
N ALA A 671 15.05 21.95 7.72
CA ALA A 671 15.41 23.09 6.90
C ALA A 671 15.64 22.64 5.44
N GLY A 672 14.89 23.23 4.49
CA GLY A 672 14.98 22.91 3.06
C GLY A 672 13.79 22.10 2.55
N PHE A 673 13.81 21.82 1.24
CA PHE A 673 12.71 21.10 0.57
C PHE A 673 12.71 19.61 0.96
N VAL A 674 11.53 19.10 1.27
CA VAL A 674 11.27 17.68 1.56
C VAL A 674 10.28 17.18 0.51
N SER A 675 10.66 16.15 -0.25
CA SER A 675 9.80 15.52 -1.26
C SER A 675 8.91 14.45 -0.67
N ASP A 676 9.43 13.67 0.28
CA ASP A 676 8.70 12.61 0.98
C ASP A 676 8.97 12.70 2.50
N VAL A 677 7.90 12.67 3.27
CA VAL A 677 7.94 12.69 4.74
C VAL A 677 8.74 11.50 5.29
N ASN A 678 8.64 10.33 4.64
CA ASN A 678 9.33 9.10 5.05
C ASN A 678 10.86 9.15 4.90
N GLU A 679 11.40 10.10 4.14
CA GLU A 679 12.86 10.34 4.06
C GLU A 679 13.39 10.99 5.34
N VAL A 680 12.55 11.71 6.08
CA VAL A 680 12.94 12.49 7.25
C VAL A 680 12.55 11.82 8.56
N VAL A 681 11.34 11.26 8.64
CA VAL A 681 10.80 10.65 9.85
C VAL A 681 10.26 9.24 9.59
N LYS A 682 10.24 8.43 10.65
CA LYS A 682 9.68 7.08 10.66
C LYS A 682 8.58 6.97 11.71
N LEU A 683 7.62 6.09 11.48
CA LEU A 683 6.59 5.78 12.47
C LEU A 683 7.24 5.27 13.77
N HIS A 684 6.74 5.72 14.91
CA HIS A 684 7.30 5.46 16.24
C HIS A 684 8.73 5.98 16.47
N GLN A 685 9.24 6.85 15.58
CA GLN A 685 10.50 7.54 15.80
C GLN A 685 10.37 8.54 16.96
N HIS A 686 11.36 8.53 17.83
CA HIS A 686 11.51 9.56 18.86
C HIS A 686 12.08 10.82 18.23
N VAL A 687 11.43 11.95 18.45
CA VAL A 687 11.78 13.25 17.88
C VAL A 687 11.64 14.35 18.91
N ASP A 688 12.46 15.39 18.80
CA ASP A 688 12.24 16.63 19.52
C ASP A 688 11.48 17.59 18.62
N VAL A 689 10.40 18.15 19.16
CA VAL A 689 9.53 19.08 18.43
C VAL A 689 9.32 20.36 19.21
N LYS A 690 9.23 21.49 18.50
CA LYS A 690 8.94 22.79 19.07
C LYS A 690 7.49 23.16 18.74
N VAL A 691 6.75 23.63 19.75
CA VAL A 691 5.39 24.12 19.59
C VAL A 691 5.40 25.46 18.88
N THR A 692 4.73 25.55 17.73
CA THR A 692 4.59 26.78 16.93
C THR A 692 3.27 27.49 17.17
N GLU A 693 2.19 26.72 17.30
CA GLU A 693 0.84 27.26 17.50
C GLU A 693 -0.02 26.27 18.28
N VAL A 694 -0.91 26.78 19.13
CA VAL A 694 -1.89 26.01 19.90
C VAL A 694 -3.27 26.62 19.71
N ASP A 695 -4.22 25.88 19.17
CA ASP A 695 -5.64 26.23 19.07
C ASP A 695 -6.45 25.33 20.03
N GLU A 696 -6.72 25.85 21.22
CA GLU A 696 -7.43 25.11 22.27
C GLU A 696 -8.87 24.78 21.88
N ASP A 697 -9.56 25.69 21.18
CA ASP A 697 -10.96 25.54 20.80
C ASP A 697 -11.15 24.42 19.76
N ARG A 698 -10.25 24.35 18.79
CA ARG A 698 -10.24 23.32 17.74
C ARG A 698 -9.39 22.10 18.10
N LYS A 699 -8.73 22.12 19.26
CA LYS A 699 -7.81 21.07 19.71
C LYS A 699 -6.71 20.75 18.69
N ARG A 700 -6.13 21.79 18.10
CA ARG A 700 -5.07 21.67 17.09
C ARG A 700 -3.76 22.21 17.64
N ILE A 701 -2.70 21.46 17.38
CA ILE A 701 -1.34 21.81 17.80
C ILE A 701 -0.46 21.75 16.56
N GLN A 702 0.21 22.85 16.28
CA GLN A 702 1.21 22.92 15.20
C GLN A 702 2.61 22.78 15.83
N LEU A 703 3.42 21.95 15.20
CA LEU A 703 4.77 21.64 15.66
C LEU A 703 5.78 21.84 14.53
N THR A 704 7.04 22.04 14.90
CA THR A 704 8.17 22.04 13.98
C THR A 704 9.30 21.17 14.52
N MET A 705 10.02 20.49 13.64
CA MET A 705 11.27 19.79 13.94
C MET A 705 12.49 20.65 13.59
N VAL A 706 12.29 21.83 13.01
CA VAL A 706 13.34 22.83 12.79
C VAL A 706 13.50 23.62 14.10
N LEU A 707 14.41 23.14 14.94
CA LEU A 707 14.68 23.68 16.29
C LEU A 707 15.55 24.92 16.27
#